data_05f0096587d0cccc7dd807ee5edc9122
#
_entry.id   05f0096587d0cccc7dd807ee5edc9122
#
_cell.length_a   1.000
_cell.length_b   1.000
_cell.length_c   1.000
_cell.angle_alpha   90.00
_cell.angle_beta   90.00
_cell.angle_gamma   90.00
#
_symmetry.space_group_name_H-M   'P 1'
#
loop_
_entity.id
_entity.type
_entity.pdbx_description
1 polymer ?
#
loop_
_entity_poly.entity_id
_entity_poly.type
_entity_poly.pdbx_seq_one_letter_code
_entity_poly.pdbx_strand_id
1 'polypeptide(L)'
;MSLQRFASNAYRSLRVALASVALFQFTFGASLAGAAAPPTPPNSNSQSGSNTNDNATTSPIKHVIVIIGENRSYDHVFATYVPKHGQFTWNLLFEGIVKSDGTPGPNFSKVTQTAASDAAPDAFLLSPDKVPFSNNVLPAPLVGGPSIAGTPTVSYVPNPCAAGTTETACAQSVADATASENGLLPSDIPLLLTGGTTLAHKIPDTRITNVTGLLPGPFQITNGSSFSYDDYAASPVHRFYQMWQQLDCNLQHADFFNPSGCDARLFSWVEVATGAGAANELNGLPQPTNFSTEYAPADVTTGEGSTSMAFYNVQQGDVPYFKSLADNFAMSDNFHQSVDGGTGANHIMFGHGDMIFYSDEHGNPLPPPSGVSTGGTTPAGTPTVLNEVEDPNPYPSTNNWYTEDGYGEGSLGGAPAYGGGSYSECANTSAPGVAAIVNYLKELRIDPRCQPGHYYLLNNYNPGYFGQGEDASKDTTIFNTVFTIPPSSVPSIGDDLLANNISWKYYGDDWNAYAGNAALNIPEDKYQIDFGPVGAENEAQTGTIEISDEYCTICNPFQYDTSIMTNAAIRQAHIQDTAKLYKDITDDTLPAVSVVKPSGLVDGHPSSSKLDLFEAFTKKIVTMVQASKYWQDTAIFVTFDEGGGYYDSGYVQPLDFFGDGTRIPLIVVSPYATGGLVSHEYSDHVSILKFIERNWKLPPVTNRSRDNFPNPFSLPINPYVPLNSPAISDLFDLFDFGQHSFGVPGPEKGR
;
A
#
# COMPACT_ATOMS: atom_id res chain seq x y z
N MET A 1 32.42 21.92 -9.50
CA MET A 1 31.50 22.94 -10.07
C MET A 1 31.42 22.99 -11.61
N SER A 2 32.44 22.62 -12.40
CA SER A 2 32.39 22.72 -13.86
C SER A 2 31.76 21.51 -14.57
N LEU A 3 31.90 20.31 -14.05
CA LEU A 3 31.39 19.07 -14.65
C LEU A 3 29.87 18.90 -14.47
N GLN A 4 29.32 19.30 -13.34
CA GLN A 4 27.87 19.22 -13.09
C GLN A 4 27.04 20.17 -13.98
N ARG A 5 27.56 21.36 -14.27
CA ARG A 5 26.88 22.28 -15.21
C ARG A 5 26.91 21.79 -16.66
N PHE A 6 27.91 21.00 -17.02
CA PHE A 6 28.01 20.43 -18.37
C PHE A 6 26.98 19.30 -18.58
N ALA A 7 26.78 18.45 -17.57
CA ALA A 7 25.80 17.35 -17.60
C ALA A 7 24.35 17.89 -17.67
N SER A 8 24.03 18.92 -16.87
CA SER A 8 22.69 19.52 -16.85
C SER A 8 22.31 20.15 -18.21
N ASN A 9 23.24 20.83 -18.85
CA ASN A 9 22.97 21.43 -20.16
C ASN A 9 22.89 20.39 -21.29
N ALA A 10 23.65 19.29 -21.23
CA ALA A 10 23.58 18.20 -22.18
C ALA A 10 22.25 17.44 -22.10
N TYR A 11 21.73 17.26 -20.89
CA TYR A 11 20.44 16.61 -20.66
C TYR A 11 19.25 17.44 -21.21
N ARG A 12 19.27 18.75 -20.99
CA ARG A 12 18.24 19.65 -21.57
C ARG A 12 18.28 19.67 -23.10
N SER A 13 19.47 19.65 -23.68
CA SER A 13 19.64 19.64 -25.13
C SER A 13 19.23 18.30 -25.76
N LEU A 14 19.43 17.20 -25.07
CA LEU A 14 19.06 15.85 -25.54
C LEU A 14 17.54 15.63 -25.52
N ARG A 15 16.83 16.11 -24.49
CA ARG A 15 15.36 16.05 -24.46
C ARG A 15 14.70 16.88 -25.56
N VAL A 16 15.24 18.02 -25.88
CA VAL A 16 14.75 18.88 -26.99
C VAL A 16 14.99 18.22 -28.34
N ALA A 17 16.10 17.52 -28.52
CA ALA A 17 16.40 16.81 -29.77
C ALA A 17 15.50 15.55 -29.97
N LEU A 18 15.20 14.81 -28.91
CA LEU A 18 14.34 13.63 -28.97
C LEU A 18 12.85 14.03 -29.14
N ALA A 19 12.39 15.10 -28.49
CA ALA A 19 11.04 15.62 -28.70
C ALA A 19 10.82 16.11 -30.14
N SER A 20 11.86 16.62 -30.79
CA SER A 20 11.77 17.08 -32.20
C SER A 20 11.67 15.93 -33.22
N VAL A 21 12.16 14.73 -32.89
CA VAL A 21 12.05 13.56 -33.76
C VAL A 21 10.67 12.88 -33.62
N ALA A 22 10.04 12.95 -32.45
CA ALA A 22 8.71 12.39 -32.22
C ALA A 22 7.58 13.24 -32.85
N LEU A 23 7.81 14.53 -33.12
CA LEU A 23 6.77 15.42 -33.68
C LEU A 23 6.56 15.29 -35.19
N PHE A 24 7.33 14.46 -35.90
CA PHE A 24 7.26 14.42 -37.38
C PHE A 24 6.45 13.24 -37.96
N GLN A 25 5.73 12.47 -37.14
CA GLN A 25 4.97 11.30 -37.66
C GLN A 25 3.45 11.28 -37.38
N PHE A 26 2.85 12.30 -36.78
CA PHE A 26 1.39 12.32 -36.60
C PHE A 26 0.71 13.60 -37.14
N THR A 27 0.57 13.66 -38.44
CA THR A 27 -0.49 14.43 -39.09
C THR A 27 -1.14 13.58 -40.12
N PHE A 28 -2.25 12.91 -39.76
CA PHE A 28 -3.41 12.63 -40.62
C PHE A 28 -4.50 11.87 -39.86
N GLY A 29 -5.69 12.46 -39.83
CA GLY A 29 -6.93 11.71 -39.63
C GLY A 29 -7.71 11.97 -38.36
N ALA A 30 -8.27 13.15 -38.19
CA ALA A 30 -9.42 13.30 -37.31
C ALA A 30 -10.66 12.75 -38.00
N SER A 31 -11.14 11.60 -37.59
CA SER A 31 -12.52 11.15 -37.86
C SER A 31 -13.25 11.04 -36.52
N LEU A 32 -14.31 11.81 -36.42
CA LEU A 32 -15.30 11.70 -35.34
C LEU A 32 -15.86 10.27 -35.33
N ALA A 33 -15.47 9.46 -34.37
CA ALA A 33 -16.14 8.23 -34.03
C ALA A 33 -17.01 8.49 -32.81
N GLY A 34 -18.32 8.28 -32.98
CA GLY A 34 -19.28 8.42 -31.90
C GLY A 34 -19.05 7.41 -30.78
N ALA A 35 -19.47 7.79 -29.59
CA ALA A 35 -19.43 6.95 -28.41
C ALA A 35 -20.05 5.57 -28.74
N ALA A 36 -19.25 4.54 -28.59
CA ALA A 36 -19.75 3.17 -28.65
C ALA A 36 -20.52 2.91 -27.34
N ALA A 37 -21.72 2.36 -27.49
CA ALA A 37 -22.48 1.87 -26.33
C ALA A 37 -21.69 0.79 -25.60
N PRO A 38 -21.84 0.68 -24.28
CA PRO A 38 -21.16 -0.36 -23.52
C PRO A 38 -21.52 -1.74 -24.05
N PRO A 39 -20.58 -2.70 -24.05
CA PRO A 39 -20.84 -4.04 -24.52
C PRO A 39 -21.94 -4.70 -23.68
N THR A 40 -22.92 -5.25 -24.32
CA THR A 40 -23.96 -6.06 -23.68
C THR A 40 -23.33 -7.27 -23.04
N PRO A 41 -23.64 -7.60 -21.78
CA PRO A 41 -23.07 -8.76 -21.12
C PRO A 41 -23.44 -10.04 -21.89
N PRO A 42 -22.51 -11.00 -22.00
CA PRO A 42 -22.77 -12.25 -22.66
C PRO A 42 -23.84 -13.05 -21.90
N ASN A 43 -24.78 -13.61 -22.64
CA ASN A 43 -25.84 -14.49 -22.11
C ASN A 43 -25.22 -15.64 -21.32
N SER A 44 -25.53 -15.72 -20.04
CA SER A 44 -25.16 -16.81 -19.15
C SER A 44 -25.91 -18.09 -19.51
N ASN A 45 -25.33 -18.90 -20.40
CA ASN A 45 -25.63 -20.32 -20.44
C ASN A 45 -24.48 -21.07 -19.79
N SER A 46 -24.71 -21.59 -18.62
CA SER A 46 -23.83 -22.52 -17.94
C SER A 46 -23.59 -23.76 -18.78
N GLN A 47 -22.46 -23.82 -19.47
CA GLN A 47 -21.91 -25.06 -20.01
C GLN A 47 -20.64 -25.42 -19.25
N SER A 48 -20.71 -26.51 -18.53
CA SER A 48 -19.56 -27.23 -18.01
C SER A 48 -18.70 -27.72 -19.17
N GLY A 49 -17.48 -27.18 -19.28
CA GLY A 49 -16.51 -27.50 -20.32
C GLY A 49 -16.17 -26.30 -21.19
N SER A 50 -15.83 -25.15 -20.59
CA SER A 50 -15.45 -23.97 -21.34
C SER A 50 -14.01 -24.10 -21.85
N ASN A 51 -13.83 -23.83 -23.14
CA ASN A 51 -12.52 -23.50 -23.68
C ASN A 51 -12.13 -22.13 -23.12
N THR A 52 -11.43 -22.10 -22.00
CA THR A 52 -10.79 -20.88 -21.49
C THR A 52 -9.58 -20.56 -22.36
N ASN A 53 -9.26 -19.27 -22.48
CA ASN A 53 -8.05 -18.81 -23.16
C ASN A 53 -6.81 -18.84 -22.26
N ASP A 54 -6.87 -19.52 -21.13
CA ASP A 54 -5.83 -19.57 -20.10
C ASP A 54 -4.44 -19.94 -20.66
N ASN A 55 -4.41 -20.80 -21.68
CA ASN A 55 -3.18 -21.25 -22.31
C ASN A 55 -2.74 -20.42 -23.51
N ALA A 56 -3.46 -19.37 -23.86
CA ALA A 56 -3.17 -18.52 -25.04
C ALA A 56 -2.12 -17.44 -24.74
N THR A 57 -1.05 -17.78 -24.05
CA THR A 57 -0.04 -16.85 -23.55
C THR A 57 1.13 -16.64 -24.51
N THR A 58 1.82 -15.50 -24.36
CA THR A 58 3.04 -15.17 -25.13
C THR A 58 4.30 -15.73 -24.49
N SER A 59 4.26 -16.07 -23.22
CA SER A 59 5.33 -16.68 -22.46
C SER A 59 4.95 -18.09 -22.00
N PRO A 60 5.87 -18.84 -21.38
CA PRO A 60 5.54 -20.11 -20.73
C PRO A 60 4.59 -19.98 -19.54
N ILE A 61 4.42 -18.79 -18.99
CA ILE A 61 3.57 -18.56 -17.80
C ILE A 61 2.11 -18.74 -18.15
N LYS A 62 1.42 -19.63 -17.42
CA LYS A 62 0.00 -19.93 -17.51
C LYS A 62 -0.77 -19.51 -16.28
N HIS A 63 -0.05 -19.33 -15.16
CA HIS A 63 -0.62 -18.94 -13.89
C HIS A 63 0.17 -17.77 -13.31
N VAL A 64 -0.54 -16.69 -13.01
CA VAL A 64 -0.02 -15.52 -12.29
C VAL A 64 -0.69 -15.47 -10.94
N ILE A 65 0.10 -15.40 -9.87
CA ILE A 65 -0.38 -15.21 -8.50
C ILE A 65 0.24 -13.91 -7.98
N VAL A 66 -0.57 -12.98 -7.53
CA VAL A 66 -0.11 -11.72 -6.93
C VAL A 66 -0.47 -11.74 -5.45
N ILE A 67 0.51 -11.67 -4.57
CA ILE A 67 0.34 -11.63 -3.12
C ILE A 67 0.70 -10.23 -2.65
N ILE A 68 -0.24 -9.54 -2.00
CA ILE A 68 -0.08 -8.14 -1.60
C ILE A 68 -0.14 -8.04 -0.08
N GLY A 69 0.97 -7.64 0.54
CA GLY A 69 1.07 -7.29 1.96
C GLY A 69 0.84 -5.81 2.20
N GLU A 70 1.07 -5.35 3.44
CA GLU A 70 0.70 -4.02 3.89
C GLU A 70 1.89 -3.20 4.40
N ASN A 71 1.96 -1.98 3.91
CA ASN A 71 2.58 -0.79 4.50
C ASN A 71 4.08 -0.91 4.78
N ARG A 72 4.90 -1.29 3.77
CA ARG A 72 6.36 -1.38 3.93
C ARG A 72 7.10 -0.81 2.71
N SER A 73 7.90 0.23 2.90
CA SER A 73 8.79 0.72 1.84
C SER A 73 9.96 -0.23 1.57
N TYR A 74 10.61 -0.05 0.42
CA TYR A 74 11.74 -0.88 0.04
C TYR A 74 12.91 -0.79 1.04
N ASP A 75 13.31 0.41 1.41
CA ASP A 75 14.39 0.59 2.39
C ASP A 75 14.00 0.19 3.81
N HIS A 76 12.73 0.23 4.17
CA HIS A 76 12.30 -0.30 5.45
C HIS A 76 12.57 -1.81 5.57
N VAL A 77 12.38 -2.56 4.48
CA VAL A 77 12.54 -4.03 4.44
C VAL A 77 13.96 -4.43 4.02
N PHE A 78 14.51 -3.81 2.98
CA PHE A 78 15.75 -4.24 2.32
C PHE A 78 16.91 -3.25 2.46
N ALA A 79 16.89 -2.35 3.45
CA ALA A 79 17.91 -1.32 3.67
C ALA A 79 19.36 -1.83 3.60
N THR A 80 19.59 -3.04 4.09
CA THR A 80 20.93 -3.64 4.19
C THR A 80 21.06 -4.93 3.37
N TYR A 81 20.12 -5.22 2.47
CA TYR A 81 20.22 -6.39 1.61
C TYR A 81 21.42 -6.27 0.65
N VAL A 82 22.13 -7.36 0.47
CA VAL A 82 23.23 -7.49 -0.51
C VAL A 82 22.88 -8.61 -1.47
N PRO A 83 22.60 -8.29 -2.74
CA PRO A 83 22.27 -9.28 -3.76
C PRO A 83 23.42 -10.26 -4.02
N LYS A 84 23.06 -11.46 -4.49
CA LYS A 84 24.01 -12.47 -4.93
C LYS A 84 24.52 -12.21 -6.36
N HIS A 85 25.50 -12.99 -6.79
CA HIS A 85 25.98 -13.07 -8.17
C HIS A 85 26.50 -11.75 -8.76
N GLY A 86 27.00 -10.83 -7.92
CA GLY A 86 27.56 -9.56 -8.37
C GLY A 86 26.52 -8.55 -8.85
N GLN A 87 25.26 -8.79 -8.58
CA GLN A 87 24.21 -7.79 -8.72
C GLN A 87 24.36 -6.71 -7.66
N PHE A 88 23.74 -5.58 -7.87
CA PHE A 88 23.65 -4.53 -6.86
C PHE A 88 22.18 -4.14 -6.65
N THR A 89 21.89 -3.45 -5.58
CA THR A 89 20.61 -2.85 -5.29
C THR A 89 20.79 -1.45 -4.74
N TRP A 90 19.93 -0.54 -5.12
CA TRP A 90 19.94 0.81 -4.57
C TRP A 90 19.20 0.81 -3.23
N ASN A 91 19.97 0.80 -2.15
CA ASN A 91 19.45 0.81 -0.78
C ASN A 91 20.40 1.56 0.15
N LEU A 92 20.01 1.74 1.40
CA LEU A 92 20.76 2.54 2.37
C LEU A 92 22.20 2.04 2.57
N LEU A 93 22.43 0.73 2.51
CA LEU A 93 23.77 0.16 2.64
C LEU A 93 24.64 0.46 1.39
N PHE A 94 24.10 0.22 0.21
CA PHE A 94 24.81 0.46 -1.05
C PHE A 94 25.15 1.94 -1.23
N GLU A 95 24.24 2.82 -0.86
CA GLU A 95 24.46 4.27 -0.89
C GLU A 95 25.45 4.75 0.17
N GLY A 96 25.81 3.89 1.12
CA GLY A 96 26.67 4.26 2.24
C GLY A 96 26.01 5.18 3.26
N ILE A 97 24.69 5.22 3.27
CA ILE A 97 23.89 5.95 4.27
C ILE A 97 24.00 5.25 5.62
N VAL A 98 23.86 3.93 5.61
CA VAL A 98 24.10 3.08 6.77
C VAL A 98 25.21 2.06 6.50
N LYS A 99 25.75 1.46 7.56
CA LYS A 99 26.66 0.32 7.48
C LYS A 99 25.91 -1.00 7.70
N SER A 100 26.60 -2.12 7.46
CA SER A 100 26.03 -3.46 7.68
C SER A 100 25.65 -3.73 9.15
N ASP A 101 26.22 -3.00 10.10
CA ASP A 101 25.86 -3.07 11.52
C ASP A 101 24.71 -2.14 11.92
N GLY A 102 24.06 -1.50 10.94
CA GLY A 102 22.96 -0.57 11.17
C GLY A 102 23.35 0.84 11.63
N THR A 103 24.64 1.08 11.87
CA THR A 103 25.13 2.41 12.29
C THR A 103 25.25 3.37 11.11
N PRO A 104 25.24 4.70 11.34
CA PRO A 104 25.41 5.70 10.30
C PRO A 104 26.67 5.49 9.45
N GLY A 105 26.49 5.54 8.15
CA GLY A 105 27.55 5.44 7.16
C GLY A 105 28.15 6.80 6.77
N PRO A 106 29.13 6.82 5.86
CA PRO A 106 29.83 8.06 5.44
C PRO A 106 28.91 9.04 4.70
N ASN A 107 27.83 8.58 4.13
CA ASN A 107 26.85 9.39 3.39
C ASN A 107 25.58 9.72 4.20
N PHE A 108 25.54 9.39 5.48
CA PHE A 108 24.35 9.57 6.33
C PHE A 108 23.78 11.00 6.28
N SER A 109 24.66 12.01 6.23
CA SER A 109 24.23 13.41 6.16
C SER A 109 23.48 13.81 4.88
N LYS A 110 23.50 12.98 3.85
CA LYS A 110 22.79 13.28 2.59
C LYS A 110 21.27 13.15 2.74
N VAL A 111 20.82 12.34 3.68
CA VAL A 111 19.41 12.02 3.94
C VAL A 111 18.92 12.61 5.25
N THR A 112 19.61 13.63 5.74
CA THR A 112 19.23 14.32 6.99
C THR A 112 17.81 14.84 6.88
N GLN A 113 16.95 14.39 7.79
CA GLN A 113 15.58 14.86 7.94
C GLN A 113 15.55 16.27 8.56
N THR A 114 14.54 17.04 8.17
CA THR A 114 14.36 18.43 8.55
C THR A 114 12.90 18.71 8.92
N ALA A 115 12.65 19.81 9.60
CA ALA A 115 11.32 20.35 9.82
C ALA A 115 11.01 21.47 8.81
N ALA A 116 9.74 21.72 8.54
CA ALA A 116 9.36 22.96 7.91
C ALA A 116 9.61 24.14 8.85
N SER A 117 10.04 25.27 8.32
CA SER A 117 10.28 26.50 9.09
C SER A 117 8.98 27.15 9.56
N ASP A 118 7.91 26.96 8.79
CA ASP A 118 6.54 27.32 9.16
C ASP A 118 5.71 26.05 9.28
N ALA A 119 5.30 25.74 10.47
CA ALA A 119 4.57 24.50 10.77
C ALA A 119 3.07 24.60 10.52
N ALA A 120 2.56 25.79 10.25
CA ALA A 120 1.15 26.04 9.91
C ALA A 120 1.06 27.00 8.72
N PRO A 121 1.57 26.62 7.53
CA PRO A 121 1.53 27.47 6.36
C PRO A 121 0.08 27.74 5.95
N ASP A 122 -0.16 28.95 5.42
CA ASP A 122 -1.48 29.34 4.90
C ASP A 122 -1.93 28.49 3.70
N ALA A 123 -1.02 27.75 3.08
CA ALA A 123 -1.29 26.86 1.96
C ALA A 123 -0.39 25.63 1.99
N PHE A 124 -0.92 24.52 1.48
CA PHE A 124 -0.16 23.30 1.29
C PHE A 124 1.01 23.49 0.31
N LEU A 125 2.18 23.03 0.69
CA LEU A 125 3.42 23.09 -0.10
C LEU A 125 4.06 21.71 -0.15
N LEU A 126 4.48 21.28 -1.34
CA LEU A 126 5.24 20.02 -1.51
C LEU A 126 6.62 20.08 -0.85
N SER A 127 7.24 21.24 -0.87
CA SER A 127 8.59 21.47 -0.34
C SER A 127 8.63 22.83 0.36
N PRO A 128 8.14 22.93 1.61
CA PRO A 128 8.23 24.14 2.41
C PRO A 128 9.69 24.50 2.73
N ASP A 129 9.94 25.75 3.11
CA ASP A 129 11.24 26.17 3.64
C ASP A 129 11.59 25.36 4.90
N LYS A 130 12.85 24.94 5.03
CA LYS A 130 13.28 23.96 6.02
C LYS A 130 14.23 24.52 7.05
N VAL A 131 14.13 23.96 8.26
CA VAL A 131 15.07 24.17 9.35
C VAL A 131 15.50 22.81 9.94
N PRO A 132 16.71 22.72 10.51
CA PRO A 132 17.10 21.51 11.25
C PRO A 132 16.17 21.28 12.45
N PHE A 133 15.96 20.01 12.82
CA PHE A 133 15.30 19.68 14.07
C PHE A 133 16.07 20.22 15.28
N SER A 134 15.35 20.55 16.36
CA SER A 134 15.93 20.98 17.61
C SER A 134 16.96 19.97 18.10
N ASN A 135 18.10 20.47 18.60
CA ASN A 135 19.22 19.65 19.04
C ASN A 135 19.79 18.68 17.98
N ASN A 136 19.37 18.78 16.73
CA ASN A 136 19.79 17.90 15.63
C ASN A 136 19.53 16.41 15.93
N VAL A 137 18.36 16.13 16.50
CA VAL A 137 17.85 14.77 16.76
C VAL A 137 16.46 14.62 16.15
N LEU A 138 16.06 13.36 15.88
CA LEU A 138 14.71 13.06 15.45
C LEU A 138 13.70 13.43 16.54
N PRO A 139 12.48 13.86 16.17
CA PRO A 139 11.40 14.03 17.13
C PRO A 139 11.14 12.74 17.90
N ALA A 140 11.09 12.85 19.22
CA ALA A 140 10.78 11.72 20.05
C ALA A 140 9.28 11.35 19.93
N PRO A 141 8.93 10.09 20.11
CA PRO A 141 7.55 9.67 20.16
C PRO A 141 6.84 10.23 21.40
N LEU A 142 5.51 10.21 21.36
CA LEU A 142 4.71 10.55 22.53
C LEU A 142 4.89 9.53 23.64
N VAL A 143 4.86 9.98 24.87
CA VAL A 143 4.93 9.09 26.01
C VAL A 143 3.70 8.20 26.06
N GLY A 144 3.92 6.90 25.99
CA GLY A 144 2.85 5.91 25.97
C GLY A 144 2.13 5.77 24.64
N GLY A 145 2.47 6.61 23.65
CA GLY A 145 1.81 6.65 22.38
C GLY A 145 1.75 5.32 21.66
N PRO A 146 2.86 4.71 21.35
CA PRO A 146 2.85 3.52 20.52
C PRO A 146 2.34 2.26 21.20
N SER A 147 2.04 2.33 22.44
CA SER A 147 1.32 1.21 23.02
C SER A 147 0.05 0.92 22.26
N ILE A 148 -0.29 1.78 21.33
CA ILE A 148 -1.49 1.72 20.66
C ILE A 148 -1.38 1.34 19.27
N ALA A 149 -0.49 1.96 18.64
CA ALA A 149 -0.22 1.50 17.31
C ALA A 149 0.06 0.02 17.41
N GLY A 150 -0.57 -0.71 16.73
CA GLY A 150 -0.39 -2.14 16.74
C GLY A 150 -1.04 -2.88 17.87
N THR A 151 -1.70 -2.16 18.69
CA THR A 151 -2.26 -2.85 19.78
C THR A 151 -3.45 -3.59 19.52
N PRO A 152 -4.17 -3.22 18.69
CA PRO A 152 -5.47 -3.74 18.73
C PRO A 152 -5.57 -5.13 18.29
N THR A 153 -4.99 -5.30 17.37
CA THR A 153 -5.21 -6.41 16.51
C THR A 153 -4.46 -7.64 16.88
N VAL A 154 -3.51 -7.46 17.71
CA VAL A 154 -2.85 -8.56 18.36
C VAL A 154 -3.76 -9.41 19.19
N SER A 155 -4.92 -8.94 19.37
CA SER A 155 -5.80 -9.54 20.31
C SER A 155 -6.60 -10.70 19.81
N TYR A 156 -6.60 -10.99 18.53
CA TYR A 156 -7.32 -12.16 18.06
C TYR A 156 -6.74 -13.45 18.64
N VAL A 157 -5.45 -13.48 18.78
CA VAL A 157 -4.81 -14.53 19.55
C VAL A 157 -3.94 -13.85 20.61
N PRO A 158 -4.50 -13.46 21.74
CA PRO A 158 -3.71 -12.89 22.81
C PRO A 158 -2.60 -13.86 23.14
N ASN A 159 -1.37 -13.37 23.33
CA ASN A 159 -0.25 -14.26 23.61
C ASN A 159 -0.53 -15.10 24.87
N PRO A 160 -1.04 -16.31 24.68
CA PRO A 160 -1.48 -17.15 25.77
C PRO A 160 -0.34 -17.89 26.42
N CYS A 161 0.82 -17.75 25.82
CA CYS A 161 2.05 -18.33 26.29
C CYS A 161 2.95 -17.32 26.98
N ALA A 162 2.41 -16.12 27.29
CA ALA A 162 3.10 -15.12 28.07
C ALA A 162 3.51 -15.64 29.44
N ALA A 163 4.57 -15.05 29.99
CA ALA A 163 5.07 -15.43 31.31
C ALA A 163 3.97 -15.37 32.39
N GLY A 164 3.75 -16.51 33.07
CA GLY A 164 2.70 -16.64 34.07
C GLY A 164 1.43 -17.36 33.61
N THR A 165 1.33 -17.69 32.32
CA THR A 165 0.23 -18.50 31.79
C THR A 165 0.48 -20.00 32.06
N THR A 166 -0.57 -20.76 32.26
CA THR A 166 -0.44 -22.21 32.43
C THR A 166 -0.16 -22.90 31.10
N GLU A 167 0.60 -24.01 31.12
CA GLU A 167 0.87 -24.79 29.92
C GLU A 167 -0.43 -25.24 29.19
N THR A 168 -1.48 -25.53 29.94
CA THR A 168 -2.78 -25.91 29.36
C THR A 168 -3.46 -24.76 28.64
N ALA A 169 -3.41 -23.57 29.19
CA ALA A 169 -3.98 -22.37 28.54
C ALA A 169 -3.21 -22.01 27.27
N CYS A 170 -1.88 -22.10 27.33
CA CYS A 170 -1.04 -21.89 26.15
C CYS A 170 -1.39 -22.90 25.03
N ALA A 171 -1.48 -24.18 25.34
CA ALA A 171 -1.82 -25.20 24.36
C ALA A 171 -3.22 -25.02 23.75
N GLN A 172 -4.20 -24.60 24.55
CA GLN A 172 -5.55 -24.31 24.04
C GLN A 172 -5.53 -23.16 23.05
N SER A 173 -4.81 -22.11 23.34
CA SER A 173 -4.75 -20.94 22.46
C SER A 173 -3.98 -21.20 21.18
N VAL A 174 -2.96 -22.07 21.20
CA VAL A 174 -2.34 -22.57 19.97
C VAL A 174 -3.34 -23.34 19.12
N ALA A 175 -4.21 -24.15 19.74
CA ALA A 175 -5.26 -24.86 19.04
C ALA A 175 -6.31 -23.91 18.45
N ASP A 176 -6.71 -22.88 19.20
CA ASP A 176 -7.65 -21.87 18.75
C ASP A 176 -7.06 -21.04 17.60
N ALA A 177 -5.81 -20.61 17.69
CA ALA A 177 -5.09 -19.94 16.62
C ALA A 177 -4.99 -20.80 15.35
N THR A 178 -4.70 -22.09 15.51
CA THR A 178 -4.65 -23.05 14.39
C THR A 178 -6.01 -23.23 13.72
N ALA A 179 -7.09 -23.11 14.49
CA ALA A 179 -8.45 -23.22 13.97
C ALA A 179 -8.93 -21.94 13.26
N SER A 180 -8.45 -20.78 13.71
CA SER A 180 -8.85 -19.48 13.17
C SER A 180 -8.00 -19.06 11.98
N GLU A 181 -6.69 -19.26 12.05
CA GLU A 181 -5.77 -18.77 11.02
C GLU A 181 -5.39 -19.89 10.03
N ASN A 182 -6.00 -19.84 8.85
CA ASN A 182 -5.71 -20.80 7.79
C ASN A 182 -4.57 -20.36 6.84
N GLY A 183 -4.12 -19.12 6.95
CA GLY A 183 -3.07 -18.52 6.10
C GLY A 183 -1.66 -19.02 6.40
N LEU A 184 -1.43 -19.69 7.53
CA LEU A 184 -0.11 -20.13 7.96
C LEU A 184 0.09 -21.65 7.84
N LEU A 185 1.35 -22.08 7.71
CA LEU A 185 1.71 -23.48 7.94
C LEU A 185 1.65 -23.78 9.45
N PRO A 186 1.32 -25.03 9.85
CA PRO A 186 1.27 -25.40 11.27
C PRO A 186 2.56 -25.08 12.04
N SER A 187 3.70 -25.11 11.37
CA SER A 187 5.00 -24.77 11.97
C SER A 187 5.15 -23.28 12.28
N ASP A 188 4.38 -22.42 11.62
CA ASP A 188 4.53 -20.97 11.68
C ASP A 188 3.44 -20.31 12.56
N ILE A 189 2.38 -21.07 12.95
CA ILE A 189 1.36 -20.60 13.90
C ILE A 189 1.92 -19.96 15.18
N PRO A 190 3.04 -20.48 15.78
CA PRO A 190 3.61 -19.82 16.95
C PRO A 190 4.02 -18.36 16.75
N LEU A 191 4.23 -17.90 15.50
CA LEU A 191 4.54 -16.51 15.21
C LEU A 191 3.40 -15.54 15.61
N LEU A 192 2.15 -16.01 15.54
CA LEU A 192 0.99 -15.25 16.03
C LEU A 192 1.06 -15.00 17.55
N LEU A 193 1.78 -15.84 18.27
CA LEU A 193 1.80 -15.87 19.73
C LEU A 193 3.02 -15.14 20.32
N THR A 194 3.94 -14.68 19.47
CA THR A 194 5.18 -14.03 19.88
C THR A 194 5.15 -12.53 19.55
N GLY A 195 6.09 -11.78 20.13
CA GLY A 195 6.27 -10.37 19.83
C GLY A 195 5.08 -9.48 20.14
N GLY A 196 4.18 -9.94 20.99
CA GLY A 196 2.96 -9.23 21.33
C GLY A 196 3.22 -7.82 21.84
N THR A 197 2.29 -6.92 21.55
CA THR A 197 2.35 -5.58 22.09
C THR A 197 2.00 -5.55 23.56
N THR A 198 2.37 -4.46 24.19
CA THR A 198 2.11 -4.25 25.60
C THR A 198 0.65 -4.06 25.94
N LEU A 199 -0.19 -3.73 24.97
CA LEU A 199 -1.62 -3.56 25.25
C LEU A 199 -2.31 -4.89 25.58
N ALA A 200 -1.98 -5.95 24.88
CA ALA A 200 -2.47 -7.29 25.23
C ALA A 200 -2.15 -7.65 26.68
N HIS A 201 -1.08 -7.10 27.21
CA HIS A 201 -0.65 -7.29 28.61
C HIS A 201 -0.96 -6.11 29.51
N LYS A 202 -1.55 -5.02 28.98
CA LYS A 202 -1.80 -3.77 29.72
C LYS A 202 -0.55 -3.19 30.40
N ILE A 203 0.58 -3.34 29.75
CA ILE A 203 1.88 -2.83 30.18
C ILE A 203 2.30 -1.73 29.19
N PRO A 204 2.82 -0.58 29.65
CA PRO A 204 3.34 0.44 28.74
C PRO A 204 4.37 -0.12 27.77
N ASP A 205 4.29 0.26 26.50
CA ASP A 205 5.27 -0.15 25.51
C ASP A 205 6.59 0.57 25.73
N THR A 206 7.58 -0.16 26.22
CA THR A 206 8.90 0.38 26.50
C THR A 206 9.85 0.30 25.30
N ARG A 207 9.46 -0.34 24.23
CA ARG A 207 10.29 -0.50 23.01
C ARG A 207 10.54 0.82 22.32
N ILE A 208 9.59 1.73 22.44
CA ILE A 208 9.67 3.09 21.89
C ILE A 208 10.92 3.85 22.32
N THR A 209 11.52 3.49 23.42
CA THR A 209 12.72 4.16 23.93
C THR A 209 13.91 4.07 22.99
N ASN A 210 13.94 3.12 22.08
CA ASN A 210 15.03 2.99 21.13
C ASN A 210 15.00 4.05 20.01
N VAL A 211 13.90 4.77 19.86
CA VAL A 211 13.74 5.84 18.87
C VAL A 211 13.95 7.24 19.46
N THR A 212 14.37 7.34 20.69
CA THR A 212 14.64 8.63 21.35
C THR A 212 16.10 9.07 21.19
N GLY A 213 16.31 10.35 20.94
CA GLY A 213 17.66 10.94 20.83
C GLY A 213 18.47 10.46 19.63
N LEU A 214 17.83 9.94 18.61
CA LEU A 214 18.47 9.46 17.39
C LEU A 214 18.89 10.62 16.48
N LEU A 215 19.94 10.38 15.70
CA LEU A 215 20.34 11.31 14.65
C LEU A 215 19.23 11.46 13.58
N PRO A 216 19.12 12.62 12.92
CA PRO A 216 18.02 12.88 11.98
C PRO A 216 18.20 12.16 10.63
N GLY A 217 18.03 10.87 10.64
CA GLY A 217 18.11 10.00 9.46
C GLY A 217 17.73 8.55 9.78
N PRO A 218 17.89 7.62 8.85
CA PRO A 218 17.50 6.23 9.03
C PRO A 218 18.19 5.55 10.22
N PHE A 219 17.46 4.72 10.93
CA PHE A 219 17.98 3.93 12.07
C PHE A 219 17.43 2.51 12.05
N GLN A 220 18.21 1.58 12.56
CA GLN A 220 17.79 0.19 12.71
C GLN A 220 16.77 0.08 13.84
N ILE A 221 15.56 -0.46 13.53
CA ILE A 221 14.53 -0.64 14.54
C ILE A 221 14.82 -1.84 15.44
N THR A 222 15.34 -2.91 14.89
CA THR A 222 15.73 -4.13 15.60
C THR A 222 17.09 -3.95 16.26
N ASN A 223 17.13 -3.89 17.55
CA ASN A 223 18.39 -3.67 18.28
C ASN A 223 18.72 -4.75 19.32
N GLY A 224 17.89 -5.82 19.36
CA GLY A 224 18.09 -6.97 20.23
C GLY A 224 17.83 -6.75 21.72
N SER A 225 17.58 -5.51 22.15
CA SER A 225 17.25 -5.20 23.53
C SER A 225 15.86 -4.58 23.71
N SER A 226 15.37 -3.88 22.71
CA SER A 226 14.07 -3.20 22.73
C SER A 226 13.11 -3.75 21.68
N PHE A 227 13.62 -4.00 20.48
CA PHE A 227 12.87 -4.63 19.41
C PHE A 227 13.54 -5.92 18.94
N SER A 228 12.77 -6.94 18.71
CA SER A 228 13.15 -8.12 17.93
C SER A 228 12.42 -8.11 16.58
N TYR A 229 12.86 -8.97 15.67
CA TYR A 229 12.24 -9.01 14.33
C TYR A 229 10.77 -9.49 14.37
N ASP A 230 10.42 -10.28 15.38
CA ASP A 230 9.07 -10.78 15.62
C ASP A 230 8.20 -9.85 16.49
N ASP A 231 8.61 -8.59 16.66
CA ASP A 231 7.82 -7.56 17.33
C ASP A 231 6.97 -6.76 16.33
N TYR A 232 5.87 -6.19 16.82
CA TYR A 232 5.08 -5.22 16.08
C TYR A 232 5.85 -3.91 15.91
N ALA A 233 5.72 -3.29 14.75
CA ALA A 233 6.28 -1.97 14.51
C ALA A 233 5.21 -0.88 14.68
N ALA A 234 5.61 0.37 14.51
CA ALA A 234 4.71 1.50 14.45
C ALA A 234 4.11 1.66 13.03
N SER A 235 2.96 2.32 12.93
CA SER A 235 2.32 2.67 11.65
C SER A 235 2.47 4.17 11.40
N PRO A 236 3.44 4.60 10.59
CA PRO A 236 3.62 6.00 10.24
C PRO A 236 2.44 6.57 9.44
N VAL A 237 2.36 7.90 9.39
CA VAL A 237 1.31 8.60 8.62
C VAL A 237 1.52 8.37 7.12
N HIS A 238 0.45 7.94 6.43
CA HIS A 238 0.47 7.58 5.01
C HIS A 238 -0.81 8.04 4.29
N ARG A 239 -1.08 9.35 4.32
CA ARG A 239 -2.17 9.99 3.58
C ARG A 239 -1.66 10.74 2.37
N PHE A 240 -2.51 10.93 1.38
CA PHE A 240 -2.18 11.43 0.06
C PHE A 240 -1.31 12.70 0.06
N TYR A 241 -1.79 13.78 0.64
CA TYR A 241 -1.03 15.03 0.64
C TYR A 241 0.20 14.98 1.55
N GLN A 242 0.12 14.23 2.63
CA GLN A 242 1.23 14.02 3.55
C GLN A 242 2.36 13.20 2.89
N MET A 243 2.02 12.19 2.10
CA MET A 243 3.02 11.41 1.37
C MET A 243 3.69 12.24 0.27
N TRP A 244 2.93 13.03 -0.49
CA TRP A 244 3.51 14.04 -1.37
C TRP A 244 4.49 14.98 -0.65
N GLN A 245 4.16 15.38 0.58
CA GLN A 245 4.99 16.26 1.38
C GLN A 245 6.23 15.56 1.95
N GLN A 246 6.11 14.27 2.32
CA GLN A 246 7.25 13.43 2.69
C GLN A 246 8.33 13.38 1.60
N LEU A 247 7.92 13.33 0.34
CA LEU A 247 8.81 13.31 -0.82
C LEU A 247 9.61 14.62 -0.99
N ASP A 248 9.15 15.73 -0.46
CA ASP A 248 9.87 17.02 -0.49
C ASP A 248 10.34 17.44 -1.90
N CYS A 249 9.41 17.50 -2.86
CA CYS A 249 9.72 17.70 -4.26
C CYS A 249 9.91 19.17 -4.63
N ASN A 250 11.11 19.54 -5.09
CA ASN A 250 11.48 20.87 -5.52
C ASN A 250 12.40 20.83 -6.75
N LEU A 251 11.94 21.33 -7.89
CA LEU A 251 12.69 21.31 -9.15
C LEU A 251 13.99 22.14 -9.13
N GLN A 252 14.20 22.98 -8.13
CA GLN A 252 15.50 23.65 -7.94
C GLN A 252 16.59 22.66 -7.52
N HIS A 253 16.21 21.50 -6.97
CA HIS A 253 17.11 20.43 -6.58
C HIS A 253 17.25 19.35 -7.67
N ALA A 254 16.50 19.49 -8.77
CA ALA A 254 16.53 18.51 -9.85
C ALA A 254 17.91 18.41 -10.51
N ASP A 255 18.37 17.17 -10.68
CA ASP A 255 19.62 16.87 -11.39
C ASP A 255 19.46 15.64 -12.32
N PHE A 256 20.56 15.11 -12.82
CA PHE A 256 20.54 13.98 -13.74
C PHE A 256 20.08 12.66 -13.06
N PHE A 257 20.36 12.49 -11.78
CA PHE A 257 20.00 11.30 -11.02
C PHE A 257 18.65 11.43 -10.31
N ASN A 258 18.20 12.66 -10.12
CA ASN A 258 16.92 12.99 -9.49
C ASN A 258 16.21 14.12 -10.26
N PRO A 259 15.69 13.85 -11.48
CA PRO A 259 15.04 14.90 -12.28
C PRO A 259 13.71 15.38 -11.71
N SER A 260 13.08 14.65 -10.79
CA SER A 260 11.93 15.13 -10.04
C SER A 260 12.30 16.16 -8.97
N GLY A 261 13.53 16.14 -8.47
CA GLY A 261 13.97 17.02 -7.39
C GLY A 261 13.33 16.70 -6.04
N CYS A 262 12.85 15.47 -5.87
CA CYS A 262 12.30 15.00 -4.60
C CYS A 262 13.44 14.52 -3.69
N ASP A 263 13.63 15.21 -2.57
CA ASP A 263 14.75 14.99 -1.64
C ASP A 263 14.42 14.10 -0.45
N ALA A 264 13.14 13.73 -0.26
CA ALA A 264 12.63 12.85 0.80
C ALA A 264 13.05 13.28 2.22
N ARG A 265 12.96 14.57 2.53
CA ARG A 265 13.51 15.14 3.80
C ARG A 265 12.49 15.45 4.87
N LEU A 266 11.20 15.20 4.62
CA LEU A 266 10.13 15.64 5.50
C LEU A 266 9.37 14.50 6.17
N PHE A 267 9.82 13.26 6.07
CA PHE A 267 9.14 12.10 6.68
C PHE A 267 8.88 12.31 8.17
N SER A 268 9.93 12.58 8.93
CA SER A 268 9.80 12.78 10.37
C SER A 268 9.03 14.06 10.75
N TRP A 269 9.09 15.09 9.90
CA TRP A 269 8.32 16.30 10.15
C TRP A 269 6.83 16.07 9.92
N VAL A 270 6.46 15.33 8.89
CA VAL A 270 5.07 14.97 8.61
C VAL A 270 4.48 14.23 9.80
N GLU A 271 5.16 13.25 10.36
CA GLU A 271 4.73 12.54 11.57
C GLU A 271 4.36 13.51 12.70
N VAL A 272 5.23 14.46 12.99
CA VAL A 272 5.01 15.42 14.07
C VAL A 272 3.97 16.47 13.71
N ALA A 273 3.95 16.93 12.46
CA ALA A 273 2.96 17.91 11.99
C ALA A 273 1.54 17.33 12.03
N THR A 274 1.41 16.02 11.81
CA THR A 274 0.15 15.31 11.96
C THR A 274 -0.15 14.88 13.41
N GLY A 275 0.69 15.22 14.34
CA GLY A 275 0.45 14.95 15.75
C GLY A 275 1.05 13.64 16.27
N ALA A 276 1.71 12.87 15.45
CA ALA A 276 2.49 11.74 15.87
C ALA A 276 3.84 12.20 16.42
N GLY A 277 4.21 11.76 17.59
CA GLY A 277 5.46 12.15 18.22
C GLY A 277 5.33 13.27 19.26
N ALA A 278 6.45 13.75 19.76
CA ALA A 278 6.50 14.74 20.83
C ALA A 278 6.22 16.14 20.29
N ALA A 279 5.02 16.59 20.44
CA ALA A 279 4.50 17.81 19.86
C ALA A 279 5.23 19.09 20.26
N ASN A 280 5.77 19.14 21.45
CA ASN A 280 6.36 20.35 21.97
C ASN A 280 7.76 20.65 21.42
N GLU A 281 8.33 19.75 20.67
CA GLU A 281 9.71 19.85 20.22
C GLU A 281 9.85 20.39 18.80
N LEU A 282 8.77 20.36 18.04
CA LEU A 282 8.80 20.85 16.69
C LEU A 282 8.17 22.22 16.59
N ASN A 283 8.98 23.20 16.29
CA ASN A 283 8.56 24.58 16.05
C ASN A 283 7.70 25.22 17.14
N GLY A 284 7.63 24.60 18.31
CA GLY A 284 6.83 25.09 19.43
C GLY A 284 5.32 24.96 19.24
N LEU A 285 4.88 24.22 18.25
CA LEU A 285 3.45 23.96 18.07
C LEU A 285 3.02 22.89 19.07
N PRO A 286 1.91 23.13 19.77
CA PRO A 286 1.29 22.09 20.55
C PRO A 286 0.73 21.02 19.61
N GLN A 287 0.80 19.79 20.04
CA GLN A 287 0.03 18.73 19.43
C GLN A 287 -1.44 19.09 19.43
N PRO A 288 -2.22 18.69 18.42
CA PRO A 288 -3.65 18.86 18.42
C PRO A 288 -4.26 18.30 19.71
N THR A 289 -5.01 19.11 20.41
CA THR A 289 -5.54 18.74 21.72
C THR A 289 -6.58 17.63 21.67
N ASN A 290 -7.27 17.53 20.56
CA ASN A 290 -8.22 16.45 20.27
C ASN A 290 -7.53 15.10 20.07
N PHE A 291 -6.32 15.10 19.64
CA PHE A 291 -5.53 13.90 19.42
C PHE A 291 -5.19 13.15 20.72
N SER A 292 -4.92 13.88 21.77
CA SER A 292 -4.47 13.32 23.04
C SER A 292 -5.54 13.22 24.13
N THR A 293 -6.69 13.86 23.95
CA THR A 293 -7.65 14.02 25.02
C THR A 293 -9.07 13.55 24.70
N GLU A 294 -9.44 13.48 23.44
CA GLU A 294 -10.77 13.07 23.02
C GLU A 294 -10.86 11.62 22.58
N TYR A 295 -9.75 11.11 22.09
CA TYR A 295 -9.67 9.74 21.68
C TYR A 295 -8.87 8.95 22.66
N ALA A 296 -9.39 8.80 23.70
CA ALA A 296 -8.62 8.12 24.66
C ALA A 296 -7.17 8.23 24.44
N PRO A 297 -6.86 8.76 25.22
CA PRO A 297 -5.58 8.78 25.55
C PRO A 297 -4.68 7.85 24.94
N ALA A 298 -3.66 8.21 24.65
CA ALA A 298 -2.56 7.37 24.49
C ALA A 298 -2.83 6.07 23.70
N ASP A 299 -4.04 5.67 23.52
CA ASP A 299 -4.43 4.40 23.03
C ASP A 299 -4.73 4.39 21.56
N VAL A 300 -4.87 5.45 20.91
CA VAL A 300 -5.22 5.57 19.52
C VAL A 300 -4.31 6.51 18.76
N THR A 301 -3.28 6.94 19.41
CA THR A 301 -2.34 7.80 18.74
C THR A 301 -1.29 6.96 18.07
N THR A 302 -0.89 7.32 16.89
CA THR A 302 0.25 6.71 16.28
C THR A 302 1.48 6.87 17.16
N GLY A 303 1.69 8.01 17.75
CA GLY A 303 2.73 8.26 18.76
C GLY A 303 4.14 7.86 18.38
N GLU A 304 4.33 7.48 17.14
CA GLU A 304 5.54 6.84 16.66
C GLU A 304 6.72 7.79 16.52
N GLY A 305 6.44 9.08 16.51
CA GLY A 305 7.50 10.06 16.34
C GLY A 305 8.20 9.89 15.01
N SER A 306 9.46 9.56 15.05
CA SER A 306 10.28 9.39 13.84
C SER A 306 10.44 7.94 13.39
N THR A 307 9.55 7.06 13.78
CA THR A 307 9.61 5.65 13.38
C THR A 307 9.49 5.47 11.86
N SER A 308 8.96 6.45 11.15
CA SER A 308 9.03 6.53 9.69
C SER A 308 10.45 6.36 9.11
N MET A 309 11.49 6.66 9.90
CA MET A 309 12.89 6.48 9.50
C MET A 309 13.47 5.10 9.85
N ALA A 310 12.66 4.20 10.40
CA ALA A 310 13.12 2.90 10.85
C ALA A 310 13.34 1.91 9.69
N PHE A 311 14.31 1.00 9.84
CA PHE A 311 14.54 -0.10 8.90
C PHE A 311 14.92 -1.41 9.62
N TYR A 312 14.63 -2.54 8.97
CA TYR A 312 15.08 -3.87 9.36
C TYR A 312 16.48 -4.17 8.81
N ASN A 313 17.30 -4.87 9.58
CA ASN A 313 18.70 -5.16 9.20
C ASN A 313 18.87 -6.60 8.69
N VAL A 314 18.75 -6.77 7.39
CA VAL A 314 18.92 -8.06 6.70
C VAL A 314 20.31 -8.68 6.94
N GLN A 315 21.35 -7.85 7.11
CA GLN A 315 22.71 -8.34 7.40
C GLN A 315 22.85 -8.92 8.82
N GLN A 316 21.91 -8.60 9.70
CA GLN A 316 21.86 -9.14 11.08
C GLN A 316 20.81 -10.23 11.26
N GLY A 317 20.12 -10.60 10.19
CA GLY A 317 19.22 -11.77 10.20
C GLY A 317 17.74 -11.44 10.15
N ASP A 318 17.37 -10.17 10.04
CA ASP A 318 15.98 -9.77 9.80
C ASP A 318 15.54 -10.17 8.37
N VAL A 319 14.25 -10.30 8.16
CA VAL A 319 13.63 -10.60 6.85
C VAL A 319 14.18 -11.91 6.22
N PRO A 320 14.23 -13.01 6.95
CA PRO A 320 14.97 -14.20 6.51
C PRO A 320 14.35 -14.89 5.30
N TYR A 321 13.02 -14.95 5.21
CA TYR A 321 12.36 -15.65 4.13
C TYR A 321 12.35 -14.81 2.84
N PHE A 322 11.99 -13.54 2.89
CA PHE A 322 12.04 -12.67 1.72
C PHE A 322 13.47 -12.50 1.20
N LYS A 323 14.46 -12.42 2.11
CA LYS A 323 15.86 -12.50 1.70
C LYS A 323 16.16 -13.79 0.94
N SER A 324 15.66 -14.92 1.42
CA SER A 324 15.85 -16.22 0.72
C SER A 324 15.18 -16.21 -0.65
N LEU A 325 14.00 -15.62 -0.79
CA LEU A 325 13.35 -15.49 -2.09
C LEU A 325 14.14 -14.58 -3.03
N ALA A 326 14.57 -13.40 -2.57
CA ALA A 326 15.40 -12.47 -3.36
C ALA A 326 16.75 -13.08 -3.77
N ASP A 327 17.34 -13.89 -2.91
CA ASP A 327 18.59 -14.60 -3.20
C ASP A 327 18.47 -15.68 -4.29
N ASN A 328 17.29 -16.28 -4.45
CA ASN A 328 17.08 -17.44 -5.31
C ASN A 328 16.21 -17.17 -6.54
N PHE A 329 15.49 -16.05 -6.54
CA PHE A 329 14.60 -15.63 -7.62
C PHE A 329 14.91 -14.18 -8.02
N ALA A 330 14.04 -13.55 -8.82
CA ALA A 330 14.23 -12.17 -9.23
C ALA A 330 13.53 -11.19 -8.28
N MET A 331 14.05 -9.97 -8.19
CA MET A 331 13.40 -8.87 -7.49
C MET A 331 13.56 -7.56 -8.26
N SER A 332 12.73 -6.56 -7.94
CA SER A 332 12.94 -5.18 -8.37
C SER A 332 13.34 -4.32 -7.18
N ASP A 333 14.29 -3.40 -7.40
CA ASP A 333 14.62 -2.33 -6.48
C ASP A 333 14.16 -0.95 -6.99
N ASN A 334 13.25 -0.96 -7.97
CA ASN A 334 12.65 0.24 -8.57
C ASN A 334 11.15 0.02 -8.87
N PHE A 335 10.47 -0.66 -7.94
CA PHE A 335 9.03 -0.89 -7.96
C PHE A 335 8.37 0.00 -6.91
N HIS A 336 7.32 0.73 -7.30
CA HIS A 336 6.75 1.82 -6.53
C HIS A 336 5.29 1.57 -6.16
N GLN A 337 4.85 2.16 -5.05
CA GLN A 337 3.43 2.35 -4.83
C GLN A 337 2.88 3.30 -5.89
N SER A 338 1.69 3.00 -6.41
CA SER A 338 1.14 3.75 -7.53
C SER A 338 0.47 5.07 -7.13
N VAL A 339 0.08 5.23 -5.89
CA VAL A 339 -0.62 6.39 -5.38
C VAL A 339 0.07 6.88 -4.11
N ASP A 340 0.30 8.18 -4.00
CA ASP A 340 0.70 8.82 -2.73
C ASP A 340 -0.51 8.89 -1.79
N GLY A 341 -1.10 7.75 -1.46
CA GLY A 341 -2.32 7.66 -0.69
C GLY A 341 -2.42 6.33 0.04
N GLY A 342 -3.53 6.11 0.71
CA GLY A 342 -3.72 4.93 1.53
C GLY A 342 -3.92 3.63 0.76
N THR A 343 -4.03 2.55 1.51
CA THR A 343 -4.23 1.17 1.09
C THR A 343 -5.29 1.03 -0.01
N GLY A 344 -6.51 1.55 0.23
CA GLY A 344 -7.61 1.40 -0.74
C GLY A 344 -7.33 2.04 -2.09
N ALA A 345 -6.71 3.22 -2.11
CA ALA A 345 -6.35 3.91 -3.34
C ALA A 345 -5.31 3.11 -4.16
N ASN A 346 -4.32 2.52 -3.49
CA ASN A 346 -3.29 1.70 -4.13
C ASN A 346 -3.86 0.38 -4.68
N HIS A 347 -4.74 -0.29 -3.93
CA HIS A 347 -5.45 -1.48 -4.43
C HIS A 347 -6.36 -1.18 -5.62
N ILE A 348 -7.05 -0.03 -5.61
CA ILE A 348 -7.86 0.42 -6.75
C ILE A 348 -6.99 0.66 -7.97
N MET A 349 -5.87 1.39 -7.83
CA MET A 349 -4.96 1.62 -8.95
C MET A 349 -4.39 0.30 -9.48
N PHE A 350 -4.08 -0.67 -8.62
CA PHE A 350 -3.71 -2.02 -9.04
C PHE A 350 -4.81 -2.71 -9.85
N GLY A 351 -6.08 -2.62 -9.42
CA GLY A 351 -7.18 -3.32 -10.09
C GLY A 351 -7.65 -2.67 -11.39
N HIS A 352 -7.59 -1.35 -11.50
CA HIS A 352 -8.18 -0.56 -12.59
C HIS A 352 -7.13 0.12 -13.49
N GLY A 353 -5.88 0.20 -13.08
CA GLY A 353 -4.87 1.03 -13.75
C GLY A 353 -5.19 2.54 -13.70
N ASP A 354 -6.21 2.93 -12.99
CA ASP A 354 -6.74 4.29 -12.87
C ASP A 354 -7.47 4.47 -11.53
N MET A 355 -7.72 5.71 -11.15
CA MET A 355 -8.49 6.01 -9.95
C MET A 355 -9.99 6.07 -10.23
N ILE A 356 -10.77 5.54 -9.28
CA ILE A 356 -12.21 5.71 -9.26
C ILE A 356 -12.59 7.06 -8.68
N PHE A 357 -13.82 7.48 -8.92
CA PHE A 357 -14.32 8.79 -8.50
C PHE A 357 -15.74 8.69 -7.94
N TYR A 358 -16.13 9.67 -7.16
CA TYR A 358 -17.48 9.75 -6.60
C TYR A 358 -18.51 9.88 -7.72
N SER A 359 -19.48 8.99 -7.78
CA SER A 359 -20.47 8.91 -8.87
C SER A 359 -21.87 8.57 -8.36
N ASP A 360 -22.88 8.83 -9.22
CA ASP A 360 -24.23 8.34 -9.01
C ASP A 360 -24.37 6.85 -9.40
N GLU A 361 -25.57 6.30 -9.20
CA GLU A 361 -25.90 4.91 -9.56
C GLU A 361 -25.77 4.58 -11.07
N HIS A 362 -25.56 5.59 -11.91
CA HIS A 362 -25.37 5.46 -13.35
C HIS A 362 -23.91 5.70 -13.77
N GLY A 363 -23.00 5.92 -12.81
CA GLY A 363 -21.60 6.21 -13.06
C GLY A 363 -21.31 7.65 -13.50
N ASN A 364 -22.29 8.57 -13.37
CA ASN A 364 -22.02 9.98 -13.65
C ASN A 364 -21.28 10.62 -12.47
N PRO A 365 -20.24 11.43 -12.72
CA PRO A 365 -19.50 12.08 -11.67
C PRO A 365 -20.37 13.06 -10.89
N LEU A 366 -20.24 13.04 -9.58
CA LEU A 366 -20.90 13.93 -8.63
C LEU A 366 -19.89 14.46 -7.60
N PRO A 367 -20.14 15.63 -7.02
CA PRO A 367 -19.39 16.04 -5.85
C PRO A 367 -19.78 15.17 -4.64
N PRO A 368 -18.79 14.72 -3.85
CA PRO A 368 -19.08 13.98 -2.62
C PRO A 368 -19.71 14.91 -1.58
N PRO A 369 -20.39 14.35 -0.58
CA PRO A 369 -20.96 15.14 0.50
C PRO A 369 -19.89 15.97 1.21
N SER A 370 -20.16 17.24 1.42
CA SER A 370 -19.30 18.13 2.20
C SER A 370 -20.11 19.16 2.96
N GLY A 371 -19.74 19.42 4.22
CA GLY A 371 -20.41 20.38 5.09
C GLY A 371 -21.84 19.99 5.47
N VAL A 372 -22.24 18.74 5.29
CA VAL A 372 -23.57 18.23 5.59
C VAL A 372 -23.56 17.58 6.97
N SER A 373 -24.56 17.93 7.79
CA SER A 373 -24.76 17.19 9.04
C SER A 373 -25.26 15.79 8.71
N THR A 374 -24.58 14.78 9.20
CA THR A 374 -24.97 13.38 9.02
C THR A 374 -26.21 12.99 9.86
N GLY A 375 -26.75 13.90 10.66
CA GLY A 375 -27.82 13.60 11.61
C GLY A 375 -27.34 12.84 12.85
N GLY A 376 -26.07 12.41 12.89
CA GLY A 376 -25.44 11.93 14.10
C GLY A 376 -25.17 13.08 15.07
N THR A 377 -25.09 12.76 16.33
CA THR A 377 -24.61 13.70 17.35
C THR A 377 -23.46 13.04 18.10
N THR A 378 -22.41 13.79 18.35
CA THR A 378 -21.37 13.35 19.29
C THR A 378 -22.01 13.03 20.64
N PRO A 379 -21.38 12.28 21.52
CA PRO A 379 -21.82 12.09 22.90
C PRO A 379 -22.10 13.41 23.64
N ALA A 380 -21.43 14.48 23.24
CA ALA A 380 -21.69 15.84 23.74
C ALA A 380 -22.88 16.51 23.07
N GLY A 381 -23.56 15.87 22.13
CA GLY A 381 -24.76 16.42 21.45
C GLY A 381 -24.45 17.41 20.33
N THR A 382 -23.22 17.52 19.88
CA THR A 382 -22.85 18.37 18.75
C THR A 382 -23.12 17.65 17.43
N PRO A 383 -23.76 18.26 16.44
CA PRO A 383 -23.96 17.65 15.14
C PRO A 383 -22.64 17.33 14.46
N THR A 384 -22.54 16.14 13.92
CA THR A 384 -21.39 15.73 13.10
C THR A 384 -21.54 16.34 11.70
N VAL A 385 -20.51 16.97 11.20
CA VAL A 385 -20.46 17.51 9.83
C VAL A 385 -19.65 16.56 8.97
N LEU A 386 -20.23 16.10 7.89
CA LEU A 386 -19.54 15.31 6.91
C LEU A 386 -18.69 16.23 6.03
N ASN A 387 -17.45 15.87 5.81
CA ASN A 387 -16.59 16.49 4.82
C ASN A 387 -15.74 15.42 4.16
N GLU A 388 -16.13 15.01 2.96
CA GLU A 388 -15.45 13.97 2.21
C GLU A 388 -14.41 14.51 1.21
N VAL A 389 -14.26 15.83 1.11
CA VAL A 389 -13.18 16.46 0.35
C VAL A 389 -11.96 16.58 1.25
N GLU A 390 -10.84 16.02 0.77
CA GLU A 390 -9.57 16.03 1.50
C GLU A 390 -9.06 17.46 1.72
N ASP A 391 -8.66 17.76 2.93
CA ASP A 391 -7.96 18.99 3.28
C ASP A 391 -6.49 18.69 3.58
N PRO A 392 -5.56 19.16 2.75
CA PRO A 392 -4.15 18.83 2.91
C PRO A 392 -3.44 19.64 4.00
N ASN A 393 -4.10 20.65 4.55
CA ASN A 393 -3.45 21.51 5.53
C ASN A 393 -3.57 20.90 6.93
N PRO A 394 -2.45 20.61 7.60
CA PRO A 394 -2.45 20.12 8.96
C PRO A 394 -2.77 21.26 9.93
N TYR A 395 -4.05 21.59 10.05
CA TYR A 395 -4.44 22.53 11.10
C TYR A 395 -4.33 21.87 12.47
N PRO A 396 -3.62 22.46 13.40
CA PRO A 396 -3.64 21.99 14.77
C PRO A 396 -5.06 21.87 15.29
N SER A 397 -5.38 20.79 15.93
CA SER A 397 -6.72 20.51 16.47
C SER A 397 -7.79 20.19 15.41
N THR A 398 -7.41 19.79 14.22
CA THR A 398 -8.31 19.20 13.23
C THR A 398 -7.95 17.73 13.01
N ASN A 399 -8.92 16.92 12.58
CA ASN A 399 -8.73 15.48 12.43
C ASN A 399 -8.62 15.02 10.99
N ASN A 400 -8.86 15.91 10.05
CA ASN A 400 -8.91 15.55 8.63
C ASN A 400 -7.61 15.02 8.06
N TRP A 401 -6.55 15.07 8.80
CA TRP A 401 -5.23 14.57 8.44
C TRP A 401 -4.70 13.49 9.38
N TYR A 402 -5.51 13.14 10.35
CA TYR A 402 -5.14 12.16 11.37
C TYR A 402 -5.69 10.76 11.09
N THR A 403 -6.88 10.65 10.55
CA THR A 403 -7.46 9.36 10.24
C THR A 403 -6.86 8.81 8.97
N GLU A 404 -6.12 7.74 9.08
CA GLU A 404 -5.45 7.05 7.99
C GLU A 404 -6.42 6.59 6.91
N ASP A 405 -7.62 6.25 7.30
CA ASP A 405 -8.64 5.63 6.50
C ASP A 405 -9.72 6.59 6.00
N GLY A 406 -9.63 7.86 6.33
CA GLY A 406 -10.65 8.84 5.95
C GLY A 406 -11.99 8.68 6.67
N TYR A 407 -12.08 7.76 7.62
CA TYR A 407 -13.24 7.67 8.49
C TYR A 407 -13.29 8.91 9.36
N GLY A 408 -14.33 9.67 9.16
CA GLY A 408 -14.59 10.76 10.09
C GLY A 408 -14.78 10.18 11.46
N GLU A 409 -13.97 10.61 12.36
CA GLU A 409 -14.02 10.18 13.75
C GLU A 409 -15.30 10.51 14.48
N GLY A 410 -16.31 10.96 13.81
CA GLY A 410 -17.67 10.91 14.29
C GLY A 410 -18.07 9.51 14.72
N SER A 411 -17.43 8.48 14.20
CA SER A 411 -17.64 7.10 14.60
C SER A 411 -17.17 6.79 16.01
N LEU A 412 -16.14 7.44 16.51
CA LEU A 412 -15.60 7.20 17.84
C LEU A 412 -16.25 8.01 18.96
N GLY A 413 -17.34 8.62 18.67
CA GLY A 413 -18.18 9.18 19.72
C GLY A 413 -17.67 10.46 20.36
N GLY A 414 -16.79 11.22 19.76
CA GLY A 414 -16.31 12.40 20.42
C GLY A 414 -15.73 13.49 19.55
N ALA A 415 -15.30 13.20 18.36
CA ALA A 415 -14.68 14.23 17.59
C ALA A 415 -15.64 15.15 16.92
N PRO A 416 -15.28 16.40 16.89
CA PRO A 416 -15.96 17.29 15.99
C PRO A 416 -15.65 16.81 14.57
N ALA A 417 -16.60 16.78 13.90
CA ALA A 417 -16.90 16.83 12.53
C ALA A 417 -15.88 17.35 11.51
N TYR A 418 -14.66 16.99 11.65
CA TYR A 418 -13.67 17.24 10.63
C TYR A 418 -13.24 15.88 10.08
N GLY A 419 -14.21 15.18 9.54
CA GLY A 419 -13.93 13.88 8.93
C GLY A 419 -12.81 13.99 7.93
N GLY A 420 -11.87 13.10 7.99
CA GLY A 420 -10.84 13.01 7.00
C GLY A 420 -11.48 12.78 5.65
N GLY A 421 -11.37 13.74 4.74
CA GLY A 421 -11.80 13.59 3.37
C GLY A 421 -10.90 12.61 2.64
N SER A 422 -11.46 11.93 1.65
CA SER A 422 -10.70 11.04 0.78
C SER A 422 -10.83 11.39 -0.70
N TYR A 423 -11.49 12.48 -1.03
CA TYR A 423 -11.71 12.88 -2.42
C TYR A 423 -11.10 14.22 -2.78
N SER A 424 -10.66 14.35 -4.04
CA SER A 424 -10.27 15.65 -4.61
C SER A 424 -10.72 15.81 -6.05
N GLU A 425 -11.21 17.01 -6.40
CA GLU A 425 -11.38 17.45 -7.79
C GLU A 425 -10.05 17.98 -8.34
N CYS A 426 -9.16 17.09 -8.71
CA CYS A 426 -7.81 17.46 -9.09
C CYS A 426 -7.68 18.29 -10.40
N ALA A 427 -8.76 18.43 -11.15
CA ALA A 427 -8.82 19.37 -12.29
C ALA A 427 -9.06 20.81 -11.86
N ASN A 428 -9.47 21.05 -10.61
CA ASN A 428 -9.77 22.35 -10.07
C ASN A 428 -8.63 22.85 -9.18
N THR A 429 -7.78 23.69 -9.70
CA THR A 429 -6.64 24.27 -8.95
C THR A 429 -7.05 25.17 -7.79
N SER A 430 -8.34 25.45 -7.61
CA SER A 430 -8.86 26.14 -6.43
C SER A 430 -9.25 25.17 -5.30
N ALA A 431 -9.27 23.87 -5.57
CA ALA A 431 -9.50 22.86 -4.54
C ALA A 431 -8.29 22.77 -3.59
N PRO A 432 -8.50 22.41 -2.32
CA PRO A 432 -7.41 22.32 -1.35
C PRO A 432 -6.25 21.45 -1.86
N GLY A 433 -5.02 21.92 -1.71
CA GLY A 433 -3.79 21.19 -2.08
C GLY A 433 -3.50 21.02 -3.57
N VAL A 434 -4.51 21.04 -4.41
CA VAL A 434 -4.40 20.71 -5.85
C VAL A 434 -3.40 21.58 -6.60
N ALA A 435 -3.41 22.89 -6.35
CA ALA A 435 -2.52 23.81 -7.08
C ALA A 435 -1.03 23.48 -6.90
N ALA A 436 -0.62 23.04 -5.73
CA ALA A 436 0.78 22.70 -5.45
C ALA A 436 1.26 21.55 -6.35
N ILE A 437 0.49 20.47 -6.43
CA ILE A 437 0.83 19.29 -7.24
C ILE A 437 0.72 19.62 -8.73
N VAL A 438 -0.39 20.21 -9.16
CA VAL A 438 -0.63 20.51 -10.59
C VAL A 438 0.41 21.46 -11.15
N ASN A 439 0.82 22.49 -10.39
CA ASN A 439 1.88 23.41 -10.84
C ASN A 439 3.24 22.71 -10.96
N TYR A 440 3.58 21.82 -10.01
CA TYR A 440 4.79 21.04 -10.06
C TYR A 440 4.81 20.08 -11.28
N LEU A 441 3.72 19.35 -11.52
CA LEU A 441 3.58 18.48 -12.69
C LEU A 441 3.67 19.27 -14.02
N LYS A 442 3.05 20.45 -14.06
CA LYS A 442 3.12 21.34 -15.23
C LYS A 442 4.55 21.77 -15.56
N GLU A 443 5.37 22.07 -14.57
CA GLU A 443 6.78 22.40 -14.79
C GLU A 443 7.56 21.20 -15.33
N LEU A 444 7.23 19.97 -14.89
CA LEU A 444 7.74 18.72 -15.44
C LEU A 444 7.15 18.36 -16.80
N ARG A 445 6.07 19.03 -17.25
CA ARG A 445 5.30 18.74 -18.46
C ARG A 445 4.61 17.36 -18.38
N ILE A 446 4.16 17.01 -17.23
CA ILE A 446 3.36 15.80 -16.97
C ILE A 446 1.89 16.22 -16.93
N ASP A 447 1.04 15.43 -17.62
CA ASP A 447 -0.40 15.60 -17.56
C ASP A 447 -0.92 15.09 -16.21
N PRO A 448 -1.61 15.89 -15.40
CA PRO A 448 -2.18 15.42 -14.14
C PRO A 448 -3.28 14.37 -14.30
N ARG A 449 -3.79 14.13 -15.51
CA ARG A 449 -4.80 13.13 -15.87
C ARG A 449 -6.12 13.29 -15.11
N CYS A 450 -6.45 14.52 -14.75
CA CYS A 450 -7.65 14.89 -14.02
C CYS A 450 -8.75 15.37 -14.98
N GLN A 451 -9.98 14.90 -14.77
CA GLN A 451 -11.14 15.32 -15.54
C GLN A 451 -11.97 16.32 -14.71
N PRO A 452 -12.41 17.44 -15.30
CA PRO A 452 -13.25 18.40 -14.60
C PRO A 452 -14.55 17.77 -14.07
N GLY A 453 -14.92 18.12 -12.83
CA GLY A 453 -16.12 17.60 -12.17
C GLY A 453 -15.99 16.17 -11.63
N HIS A 454 -14.81 15.55 -11.72
CA HIS A 454 -14.54 14.25 -11.15
C HIS A 454 -13.79 14.41 -9.81
N TYR A 455 -14.38 13.89 -8.76
CA TYR A 455 -13.78 13.83 -7.43
C TYR A 455 -13.17 12.45 -7.24
N TYR A 456 -11.86 12.36 -7.46
CA TYR A 456 -11.12 11.11 -7.39
C TYR A 456 -10.82 10.72 -5.96
N LEU A 457 -10.87 9.42 -5.66
CA LEU A 457 -10.45 8.87 -4.38
C LEU A 457 -8.93 9.05 -4.22
N LEU A 458 -8.48 9.39 -3.03
CA LEU A 458 -7.07 9.61 -2.71
C LEU A 458 -6.54 8.66 -1.62
N ASN A 459 -7.40 8.25 -0.70
CA ASN A 459 -7.07 7.44 0.47
C ASN A 459 -8.02 6.25 0.58
N ASN A 460 -8.49 5.98 1.79
CA ASN A 460 -9.35 4.84 2.09
C ASN A 460 -10.80 5.27 2.30
N TYR A 461 -11.71 4.54 1.70
CA TYR A 461 -13.13 4.48 2.09
C TYR A 461 -13.64 3.07 1.84
N ASN A 462 -14.69 2.68 2.54
CA ASN A 462 -15.32 1.39 2.35
C ASN A 462 -15.86 1.21 0.92
N PRO A 463 -15.81 0.00 0.37
CA PRO A 463 -16.41 -0.28 -0.93
C PRO A 463 -17.93 -0.15 -0.89
N GLY A 464 -18.51 0.31 -1.99
CA GLY A 464 -19.93 0.52 -2.14
C GLY A 464 -20.79 -0.74 -2.17
N TYR A 465 -20.20 -1.93 -2.05
CA TYR A 465 -20.91 -3.19 -2.00
C TYR A 465 -20.55 -4.02 -0.79
N PHE A 466 -21.55 -4.56 -0.10
CA PHE A 466 -21.33 -5.63 0.88
C PHE A 466 -20.98 -6.95 0.20
N GLY A 467 -20.49 -7.91 0.99
CA GLY A 467 -20.05 -9.21 0.48
C GLY A 467 -21.09 -9.99 -0.31
N GLN A 468 -22.39 -9.78 -0.05
CA GLN A 468 -23.48 -10.39 -0.82
C GLN A 468 -23.91 -9.57 -2.04
N GLY A 469 -23.29 -8.41 -2.28
CA GLY A 469 -23.51 -7.56 -3.44
C GLY A 469 -24.64 -6.54 -3.29
N GLU A 470 -25.10 -6.31 -2.07
CA GLU A 470 -25.99 -5.21 -1.76
C GLU A 470 -25.22 -3.89 -1.81
N ASP A 471 -25.88 -2.85 -2.29
CA ASP A 471 -25.34 -1.51 -2.38
C ASP A 471 -25.24 -0.87 -0.98
N ALA A 472 -24.03 -0.84 -0.44
CA ALA A 472 -23.76 -0.33 0.90
C ALA A 472 -24.00 1.18 1.03
N SER A 473 -23.82 1.93 -0.05
CA SER A 473 -24.05 3.39 -0.04
C SER A 473 -25.51 3.77 0.18
N LYS A 474 -26.44 2.84 0.02
CA LYS A 474 -27.88 3.03 0.26
C LYS A 474 -28.33 2.63 1.65
N ASP A 475 -27.50 1.99 2.42
CA ASP A 475 -27.83 1.60 3.79
C ASP A 475 -27.48 2.75 4.75
N THR A 476 -28.47 3.54 5.08
CA THR A 476 -28.31 4.66 6.01
C THR A 476 -28.44 4.26 7.48
N THR A 477 -28.62 2.97 7.77
CA THR A 477 -28.75 2.47 9.15
C THR A 477 -27.39 2.23 9.79
N ILE A 478 -26.35 2.04 8.99
CA ILE A 478 -24.98 1.79 9.43
C ILE A 478 -24.21 3.09 9.34
N PHE A 479 -23.62 3.51 10.44
CA PHE A 479 -22.90 4.78 10.54
C PHE A 479 -21.80 4.91 9.49
N ASN A 480 -21.08 3.85 9.22
CA ASN A 480 -19.96 3.84 8.29
C ASN A 480 -20.37 3.91 6.82
N THR A 481 -21.61 3.73 6.47
CA THR A 481 -22.04 3.80 5.07
C THR A 481 -21.91 5.20 4.47
N VAL A 482 -21.82 6.23 5.30
CA VAL A 482 -21.56 7.60 4.83
C VAL A 482 -20.16 7.79 4.29
N PHE A 483 -19.22 6.93 4.68
CA PHE A 483 -17.84 6.92 4.20
C PHE A 483 -17.58 5.76 3.23
N THR A 484 -18.61 5.35 2.50
CA THR A 484 -18.46 4.36 1.44
C THR A 484 -18.28 5.05 0.09
N ILE A 485 -17.48 4.45 -0.75
CA ILE A 485 -17.39 4.84 -2.15
C ILE A 485 -18.62 4.30 -2.86
N PRO A 486 -19.41 5.13 -3.56
CA PRO A 486 -20.51 4.63 -4.35
C PRO A 486 -20.04 3.58 -5.35
N PRO A 487 -20.94 2.64 -5.74
CA PRO A 487 -20.64 1.65 -6.76
C PRO A 487 -19.98 2.23 -8.01
N SER A 488 -18.83 1.67 -8.41
CA SER A 488 -18.05 2.16 -9.54
C SER A 488 -18.42 1.45 -10.85
N SER A 489 -18.42 2.21 -11.93
CA SER A 489 -18.53 1.68 -13.30
C SER A 489 -17.20 1.77 -14.07
N VAL A 490 -16.12 2.20 -13.42
CA VAL A 490 -14.79 2.20 -14.04
C VAL A 490 -14.35 0.76 -14.24
N PRO A 491 -13.98 0.34 -15.46
CA PRO A 491 -13.57 -1.03 -15.73
C PRO A 491 -12.32 -1.44 -14.94
N SER A 492 -12.25 -2.72 -14.58
CA SER A 492 -11.08 -3.33 -13.94
C SER A 492 -10.45 -4.41 -14.83
N ILE A 493 -9.27 -4.87 -14.46
CA ILE A 493 -8.64 -6.04 -15.10
C ILE A 493 -9.54 -7.29 -15.02
N GLY A 494 -10.40 -7.39 -13.99
CA GLY A 494 -11.39 -8.45 -13.88
C GLY A 494 -12.38 -8.46 -15.05
N ASP A 495 -12.81 -7.29 -15.49
CA ASP A 495 -13.70 -7.16 -16.66
C ASP A 495 -13.00 -7.63 -17.96
N ASP A 496 -11.73 -7.25 -18.14
CA ASP A 496 -10.97 -7.67 -19.33
C ASP A 496 -10.72 -9.17 -19.36
N LEU A 497 -10.39 -9.76 -18.23
CA LEU A 497 -10.21 -11.21 -18.10
C LEU A 497 -11.52 -11.95 -18.41
N LEU A 498 -12.65 -11.46 -17.88
CA LEU A 498 -13.97 -12.00 -18.19
C LEU A 498 -14.30 -11.90 -19.70
N ALA A 499 -14.10 -10.72 -20.29
CA ALA A 499 -14.40 -10.48 -21.70
C ALA A 499 -13.57 -11.36 -22.64
N ASN A 500 -12.38 -11.76 -22.22
CA ASN A 500 -11.45 -12.59 -23.00
C ASN A 500 -11.47 -14.07 -22.61
N ASN A 501 -12.38 -14.53 -21.75
CA ASN A 501 -12.50 -15.90 -21.26
C ASN A 501 -11.20 -16.43 -20.63
N ILE A 502 -10.54 -15.62 -19.84
CA ILE A 502 -9.40 -15.98 -19.02
C ILE A 502 -9.90 -16.18 -17.58
N SER A 503 -9.55 -17.32 -17.00
CA SER A 503 -9.97 -17.63 -15.63
C SER A 503 -9.21 -16.77 -14.63
N TRP A 504 -9.92 -16.20 -13.66
CA TRP A 504 -9.30 -15.42 -12.61
C TRP A 504 -10.08 -15.49 -11.29
N LYS A 505 -9.42 -15.20 -10.19
CA LYS A 505 -10.05 -15.02 -8.88
C LYS A 505 -9.27 -14.03 -8.03
N TYR A 506 -10.01 -13.31 -7.21
CA TYR A 506 -9.51 -12.65 -6.02
C TYR A 506 -9.73 -13.58 -4.82
N TYR A 507 -8.70 -13.77 -4.01
CA TYR A 507 -8.74 -14.57 -2.80
C TYR A 507 -8.41 -13.67 -1.61
N GLY A 508 -9.44 -13.20 -0.91
CA GLY A 508 -9.28 -12.47 0.34
C GLY A 508 -9.33 -13.42 1.52
N ASP A 509 -8.37 -13.33 2.41
CA ASP A 509 -8.39 -14.11 3.63
C ASP A 509 -9.58 -13.66 4.50
N ASP A 510 -10.29 -14.61 5.09
CA ASP A 510 -11.53 -14.43 5.83
C ASP A 510 -12.75 -13.91 5.02
N TRP A 511 -12.67 -13.88 3.70
CA TRP A 511 -13.82 -13.54 2.87
C TRP A 511 -15.10 -14.32 3.20
N ASN A 512 -14.99 -15.61 3.50
CA ASN A 512 -16.16 -16.44 3.81
C ASN A 512 -16.83 -16.00 5.11
N ALA A 513 -16.07 -15.57 6.09
CA ALA A 513 -16.58 -15.05 7.34
C ALA A 513 -17.28 -13.71 7.10
N TYR A 514 -16.66 -12.80 6.41
CA TYR A 514 -17.21 -11.50 6.03
C TYR A 514 -18.49 -11.64 5.18
N ALA A 515 -18.46 -12.39 4.08
CA ALA A 515 -19.59 -12.57 3.19
C ALA A 515 -20.68 -13.49 3.76
N GLY A 516 -20.31 -14.45 4.60
CA GLY A 516 -21.26 -15.39 5.22
C GLY A 516 -21.99 -14.80 6.41
N ASN A 517 -21.43 -13.80 7.04
CA ASN A 517 -22.13 -12.93 8.00
C ASN A 517 -23.17 -12.07 7.29
N ALA A 518 -23.81 -12.69 6.34
CA ALA A 518 -24.88 -12.15 5.51
C ALA A 518 -25.94 -11.41 6.25
N ALA A 519 -25.82 -11.36 7.33
CA ALA A 519 -26.85 -10.65 7.84
C ALA A 519 -26.62 -9.21 7.84
N LEU A 520 -26.19 -8.56 7.01
CA LEU A 520 -26.66 -7.23 7.18
C LEU A 520 -27.04 -6.92 8.64
N ASN A 521 -26.65 -7.77 9.51
CA ASN A 521 -26.77 -7.79 10.95
C ASN A 521 -25.39 -7.71 11.61
N ILE A 522 -24.37 -7.30 10.85
CA ILE A 522 -23.10 -6.92 11.44
C ILE A 522 -23.42 -5.67 12.26
N PRO A 523 -23.28 -5.71 13.58
CA PRO A 523 -23.51 -4.53 14.40
C PRO A 523 -22.68 -3.35 13.90
N GLU A 524 -23.20 -2.13 14.02
CA GLU A 524 -22.50 -0.91 13.61
C GLU A 524 -21.05 -0.84 14.12
N ASP A 525 -20.81 -1.40 15.29
CA ASP A 525 -19.51 -1.51 15.93
C ASP A 525 -18.52 -2.47 15.24
N LYS A 526 -18.98 -3.36 14.36
CA LYS A 526 -18.13 -4.33 13.67
C LYS A 526 -17.57 -3.85 12.32
N TYR A 527 -18.21 -2.91 11.68
CA TYR A 527 -17.66 -2.27 10.49
C TYR A 527 -16.44 -1.38 10.76
N GLN A 528 -16.22 -1.03 12.01
CA GLN A 528 -15.14 -0.16 12.44
C GLN A 528 -13.83 -0.90 12.68
N ILE A 529 -13.83 -2.19 12.56
CA ILE A 529 -12.76 -3.05 13.07
C ILE A 529 -11.64 -3.24 12.08
N ASP A 530 -11.93 -3.16 10.79
CA ASP A 530 -10.96 -3.46 9.75
C ASP A 530 -9.89 -2.36 9.54
N PHE A 531 -9.99 -1.24 10.21
CA PHE A 531 -9.27 -0.05 9.77
C PHE A 531 -8.48 0.67 10.85
N GLY A 532 -7.90 -0.03 11.72
CA GLY A 532 -7.00 0.58 12.68
C GLY A 532 -7.46 0.55 14.13
N PRO A 533 -6.85 1.36 14.98
CA PRO A 533 -6.94 1.28 16.42
C PRO A 533 -8.36 1.37 17.00
N VAL A 534 -9.30 1.83 16.20
CA VAL A 534 -10.69 2.05 16.59
C VAL A 534 -11.47 0.77 16.83
N GLY A 535 -11.30 -0.20 15.94
CA GLY A 535 -12.00 -1.47 16.08
C GLY A 535 -11.63 -2.23 17.34
N ALA A 536 -10.39 -2.18 17.66
CA ALA A 536 -9.88 -2.87 18.84
C ALA A 536 -10.33 -2.27 20.16
N GLU A 537 -10.64 -1.00 20.20
CA GLU A 537 -11.19 -0.39 21.40
C GLU A 537 -12.58 -0.94 21.73
N ASN A 538 -13.41 -1.12 20.72
CA ASN A 538 -14.72 -1.69 20.90
C ASN A 538 -14.66 -3.17 21.29
N GLU A 539 -13.75 -3.91 20.70
CA GLU A 539 -13.51 -5.31 21.03
C GLU A 539 -12.98 -5.52 22.44
N ALA A 540 -12.02 -4.71 22.83
CA ALA A 540 -11.50 -4.74 24.19
C ALA A 540 -12.57 -4.44 25.25
N GLN A 541 -13.62 -3.71 24.90
CA GLN A 541 -14.74 -3.42 25.77
C GLN A 541 -15.76 -4.55 25.82
N THR A 542 -15.96 -5.28 24.73
CA THR A 542 -17.00 -6.33 24.66
C THR A 542 -16.50 -7.73 25.04
N GLY A 543 -15.20 -7.96 25.00
CA GLY A 543 -14.59 -9.24 25.35
C GLY A 543 -14.89 -10.39 24.38
N THR A 544 -15.47 -10.08 23.22
CA THR A 544 -15.75 -11.04 22.15
C THR A 544 -15.10 -10.56 20.88
N ILE A 545 -14.04 -11.24 20.48
CA ILE A 545 -13.38 -11.03 19.21
C ILE A 545 -14.00 -12.02 18.23
N GLU A 546 -14.60 -11.51 17.20
CA GLU A 546 -15.09 -12.35 16.11
C GLU A 546 -14.11 -12.25 14.93
N ILE A 547 -13.58 -13.39 14.55
CA ILE A 547 -12.58 -13.57 13.47
C ILE A 547 -13.09 -13.07 12.11
N SER A 548 -14.39 -12.77 12.00
CA SER A 548 -15.02 -12.23 10.80
C SER A 548 -14.52 -10.84 10.37
N ASP A 549 -13.78 -10.17 11.20
CA ASP A 549 -13.42 -8.77 11.01
C ASP A 549 -12.01 -8.58 10.42
N GLU A 550 -11.35 -9.66 10.08
CA GLU A 550 -9.99 -9.66 9.55
C GLU A 550 -9.89 -9.47 8.05
N TYR A 551 -11.00 -9.68 7.35
CA TYR A 551 -11.03 -9.44 5.91
C TYR A 551 -10.86 -7.96 5.59
N CYS A 552 -9.83 -7.62 4.81
CA CYS A 552 -9.60 -6.26 4.38
C CYS A 552 -10.59 -5.83 3.29
N THR A 553 -11.65 -5.13 3.65
CA THR A 553 -12.68 -4.69 2.70
C THR A 553 -12.14 -3.69 1.70
N ILE A 554 -11.31 -2.74 2.11
CA ILE A 554 -10.72 -1.72 1.22
C ILE A 554 -9.65 -2.27 0.28
N CYS A 555 -9.14 -3.48 0.55
CA CYS A 555 -8.08 -4.09 -0.24
C CYS A 555 -8.57 -4.86 -1.45
N ASN A 556 -9.88 -5.02 -1.61
CA ASN A 556 -10.44 -5.75 -2.75
C ASN A 556 -10.90 -4.78 -3.85
N PRO A 557 -10.10 -4.52 -4.89
CA PRO A 557 -10.47 -3.57 -5.92
C PRO A 557 -11.74 -3.94 -6.67
N PHE A 558 -12.08 -5.22 -6.73
CA PHE A 558 -13.25 -5.73 -7.43
C PHE A 558 -14.55 -5.58 -6.61
N GLN A 559 -14.46 -5.31 -5.31
CA GLN A 559 -15.63 -5.08 -4.45
C GLN A 559 -16.26 -3.69 -4.68
N TYR A 560 -15.58 -2.83 -5.43
CA TYR A 560 -16.11 -1.54 -5.86
C TYR A 560 -16.88 -1.65 -7.18
N ASP A 561 -16.72 -2.73 -7.95
CA ASP A 561 -17.17 -2.84 -9.34
C ASP A 561 -18.63 -3.29 -9.46
N THR A 562 -19.42 -2.46 -10.11
CA THR A 562 -20.83 -2.79 -10.41
C THR A 562 -20.94 -4.05 -11.29
N SER A 563 -20.07 -4.21 -12.28
CA SER A 563 -20.06 -5.35 -13.20
C SER A 563 -19.86 -6.70 -12.51
N ILE A 564 -19.06 -6.71 -11.44
CA ILE A 564 -18.71 -7.91 -10.68
C ILE A 564 -19.70 -8.13 -9.54
N MET A 565 -19.94 -7.11 -8.72
CA MET A 565 -20.64 -7.29 -7.45
C MET A 565 -22.15 -7.46 -7.61
N THR A 566 -22.77 -6.84 -8.60
CA THR A 566 -24.22 -6.98 -8.82
C THR A 566 -24.61 -8.33 -9.44
N ASN A 567 -23.69 -9.03 -10.06
CA ASN A 567 -23.93 -10.34 -10.66
C ASN A 567 -23.51 -11.46 -9.70
N ALA A 568 -24.47 -12.08 -9.03
CA ALA A 568 -24.20 -13.12 -8.06
C ALA A 568 -23.38 -14.29 -8.62
N ALA A 569 -23.56 -14.66 -9.88
CA ALA A 569 -22.81 -15.76 -10.50
C ALA A 569 -21.33 -15.37 -10.73
N ILE A 570 -21.06 -14.15 -11.17
CA ILE A 570 -19.71 -13.62 -11.34
C ILE A 570 -19.05 -13.46 -9.96
N ARG A 571 -19.69 -12.75 -9.05
CA ARG A 571 -19.17 -12.53 -7.71
C ARG A 571 -18.78 -13.83 -7.02
N GLN A 572 -19.69 -14.81 -6.99
CA GLN A 572 -19.43 -16.12 -6.36
C GLN A 572 -18.39 -16.97 -7.08
N ALA A 573 -18.16 -16.76 -8.37
CA ALA A 573 -17.12 -17.47 -9.10
C ALA A 573 -15.72 -16.86 -8.90
N HIS A 574 -15.65 -15.53 -8.73
CA HIS A 574 -14.40 -14.79 -8.80
C HIS A 574 -13.91 -14.19 -7.48
N ILE A 575 -14.81 -13.86 -6.54
CA ILE A 575 -14.40 -13.38 -5.21
C ILE A 575 -14.49 -14.55 -4.24
N GLN A 576 -13.36 -14.96 -3.69
CA GLN A 576 -13.21 -16.19 -2.93
C GLN A 576 -12.34 -15.97 -1.69
N ASP A 577 -12.38 -16.91 -0.79
CA ASP A 577 -11.54 -17.01 0.40
C ASP A 577 -10.19 -17.69 0.09
N THR A 578 -9.14 -17.40 0.84
CA THR A 578 -7.83 -18.06 0.73
C THR A 578 -7.90 -19.56 0.97
N ALA A 579 -8.84 -20.04 1.79
CA ALA A 579 -9.13 -21.48 1.92
C ALA A 579 -9.46 -22.12 0.56
N LYS A 580 -10.11 -21.37 -0.35
CA LYS A 580 -10.38 -21.82 -1.70
C LYS A 580 -9.12 -21.84 -2.56
N LEU A 581 -8.20 -20.88 -2.40
CA LEU A 581 -6.91 -20.87 -3.10
C LEU A 581 -6.13 -22.16 -2.81
N TYR A 582 -6.00 -22.52 -1.53
CA TYR A 582 -5.28 -23.73 -1.14
C TYR A 582 -5.90 -24.98 -1.76
N LYS A 583 -7.24 -24.99 -1.81
CA LYS A 583 -7.97 -26.08 -2.46
C LYS A 583 -7.81 -26.05 -3.98
N ASP A 584 -7.83 -24.91 -4.62
CA ASP A 584 -7.62 -24.79 -6.07
C ASP A 584 -6.23 -25.27 -6.50
N ILE A 585 -5.21 -25.03 -5.67
CA ILE A 585 -3.86 -25.56 -5.91
C ILE A 585 -3.84 -27.10 -5.79
N THR A 586 -4.53 -27.68 -4.80
CA THR A 586 -4.50 -29.13 -4.55
C THR A 586 -5.45 -29.91 -5.43
N ASP A 587 -6.59 -29.35 -5.80
CA ASP A 587 -7.63 -29.98 -6.61
C ASP A 587 -7.45 -29.77 -8.12
N ASP A 588 -6.33 -29.17 -8.51
CA ASP A 588 -6.01 -28.91 -9.91
C ASP A 588 -6.97 -27.92 -10.62
N THR A 589 -7.47 -26.92 -9.90
CA THR A 589 -8.42 -25.90 -10.38
C THR A 589 -7.93 -24.46 -10.22
N LEU A 590 -6.60 -24.25 -10.10
CA LEU A 590 -6.00 -22.92 -10.00
C LEU A 590 -6.29 -22.12 -11.28
N PRO A 591 -6.84 -20.88 -11.19
CA PRO A 591 -7.10 -20.06 -12.36
C PRO A 591 -5.82 -19.50 -12.99
N ALA A 592 -5.96 -18.90 -14.17
CA ALA A 592 -4.86 -18.25 -14.87
C ALA A 592 -4.34 -17.01 -14.12
N VAL A 593 -5.23 -16.22 -13.49
CA VAL A 593 -4.84 -15.07 -12.69
C VAL A 593 -5.45 -15.16 -11.30
N SER A 594 -4.61 -15.00 -10.28
CA SER A 594 -4.98 -15.03 -8.87
C SER A 594 -4.44 -13.79 -8.18
N VAL A 595 -5.31 -13.00 -7.56
CA VAL A 595 -4.93 -11.91 -6.65
C VAL A 595 -5.20 -12.37 -5.22
N VAL A 596 -4.22 -12.28 -4.36
CA VAL A 596 -4.27 -12.83 -3.00
C VAL A 596 -3.98 -11.75 -1.99
N LYS A 597 -4.91 -11.52 -1.08
CA LYS A 597 -4.75 -10.58 0.03
C LYS A 597 -4.89 -11.33 1.34
N PRO A 598 -3.83 -11.36 2.16
CA PRO A 598 -3.93 -11.88 3.52
C PRO A 598 -4.85 -11.04 4.40
N SER A 599 -5.32 -11.62 5.49
CA SER A 599 -6.05 -10.90 6.54
C SER A 599 -5.17 -9.88 7.26
N GLY A 600 -5.79 -8.96 7.97
CA GLY A 600 -5.09 -7.98 8.79
C GLY A 600 -4.17 -8.58 9.86
N LEU A 601 -4.37 -9.85 10.23
CA LEU A 601 -3.47 -10.54 11.16
C LEU A 601 -2.13 -10.93 10.56
N VAL A 602 -2.09 -11.23 9.26
CA VAL A 602 -0.92 -11.87 8.62
C VAL A 602 -0.44 -11.14 7.37
N ASP A 603 -0.90 -9.92 7.14
CA ASP A 603 -0.54 -9.11 5.97
C ASP A 603 0.75 -8.27 6.12
N GLY A 604 1.30 -8.19 7.31
CA GLY A 604 2.51 -7.41 7.58
C GLY A 604 2.27 -5.94 7.94
N HIS A 605 1.01 -5.49 8.01
CA HIS A 605 0.69 -4.12 8.42
C HIS A 605 1.28 -3.80 9.81
N PRO A 606 2.03 -2.71 9.98
CA PRO A 606 2.77 -2.49 11.22
C PRO A 606 1.91 -2.36 12.46
N SER A 607 0.68 -1.85 12.35
CA SER A 607 -0.22 -1.70 13.50
C SER A 607 -1.00 -2.97 13.84
N SER A 608 -1.23 -3.85 12.90
CA SER A 608 -2.10 -5.02 13.06
C SER A 608 -1.39 -6.36 12.93
N SER A 609 -0.28 -6.40 12.24
CA SER A 609 0.46 -7.59 11.91
C SER A 609 1.96 -7.40 12.11
N LYS A 610 2.73 -8.40 11.75
CA LYS A 610 4.20 -8.37 11.76
C LYS A 610 4.74 -8.83 10.42
N LEU A 611 5.93 -8.36 10.08
CA LEU A 611 6.54 -8.73 8.80
C LEU A 611 6.82 -10.23 8.68
N ASP A 612 7.20 -10.90 9.77
CA ASP A 612 7.42 -12.35 9.80
C ASP A 612 6.13 -13.17 9.55
N LEU A 613 4.98 -12.64 9.92
CA LEU A 613 3.68 -13.26 9.61
C LEU A 613 3.38 -13.20 8.11
N PHE A 614 3.68 -12.09 7.45
CA PHE A 614 3.52 -11.99 6.00
C PHE A 614 4.55 -12.86 5.26
N GLU A 615 5.76 -12.99 5.77
CA GLU A 615 6.73 -13.98 5.28
C GLU A 615 6.17 -15.41 5.39
N ALA A 616 5.55 -15.73 6.51
CA ALA A 616 4.97 -17.06 6.76
C ALA A 616 3.76 -17.37 5.87
N PHE A 617 2.87 -16.37 5.67
CA PHE A 617 1.75 -16.47 4.74
C PHE A 617 2.24 -16.72 3.30
N THR A 618 3.16 -15.89 2.84
CA THR A 618 3.79 -16.05 1.52
C THR A 618 4.44 -17.43 1.37
N LYS A 619 5.17 -17.88 2.40
CA LYS A 619 5.85 -19.18 2.42
C LYS A 619 4.89 -20.34 2.23
N LYS A 620 3.70 -20.30 2.83
CA LYS A 620 2.69 -21.34 2.64
C LYS A 620 2.29 -21.44 1.17
N ILE A 621 1.93 -20.33 0.53
CA ILE A 621 1.50 -20.32 -0.87
C ILE A 621 2.63 -20.80 -1.80
N VAL A 622 3.82 -20.22 -1.66
CA VAL A 622 5.00 -20.61 -2.46
C VAL A 622 5.29 -22.09 -2.32
N THR A 623 5.29 -22.63 -1.09
CA THR A 623 5.56 -24.05 -0.84
C THR A 623 4.51 -24.95 -1.50
N MET A 624 3.24 -24.59 -1.41
CA MET A 624 2.15 -25.35 -2.03
C MET A 624 2.25 -25.35 -3.55
N VAL A 625 2.50 -24.18 -4.16
CA VAL A 625 2.65 -24.07 -5.61
C VAL A 625 3.87 -24.83 -6.11
N GLN A 626 5.02 -24.73 -5.42
CA GLN A 626 6.23 -25.48 -5.77
C GLN A 626 6.04 -26.99 -5.68
N ALA A 627 5.17 -27.46 -4.79
CA ALA A 627 4.83 -28.89 -4.67
C ALA A 627 3.76 -29.36 -5.67
N SER A 628 3.10 -28.45 -6.38
CA SER A 628 2.02 -28.74 -7.32
C SER A 628 2.51 -28.90 -8.76
N LYS A 629 1.61 -29.35 -9.64
CA LYS A 629 1.87 -29.39 -11.09
C LYS A 629 2.03 -28.00 -11.70
N TYR A 630 1.49 -26.98 -11.04
CA TYR A 630 1.48 -25.59 -11.55
C TYR A 630 2.84 -24.90 -11.47
N TRP A 631 3.77 -25.43 -10.67
CA TRP A 631 5.09 -24.79 -10.53
C TRP A 631 5.76 -24.48 -11.85
N GLN A 632 5.66 -25.40 -12.83
CA GLN A 632 6.38 -25.31 -14.09
C GLN A 632 5.97 -24.15 -15.00
N ASP A 633 4.81 -23.53 -14.76
CA ASP A 633 4.24 -22.46 -15.59
C ASP A 633 3.59 -21.34 -14.75
N THR A 634 4.04 -21.19 -13.50
CA THR A 634 3.56 -20.15 -12.58
C THR A 634 4.59 -19.05 -12.37
N ALA A 635 4.11 -17.81 -12.28
CA ALA A 635 4.81 -16.67 -11.71
C ALA A 635 4.06 -16.15 -10.50
N ILE A 636 4.76 -16.04 -9.35
CA ILE A 636 4.22 -15.47 -8.12
C ILE A 636 4.90 -14.11 -7.91
N PHE A 637 4.12 -13.05 -7.89
CA PHE A 637 4.54 -11.69 -7.55
C PHE A 637 4.21 -11.45 -6.08
N VAL A 638 5.22 -11.11 -5.28
CA VAL A 638 5.07 -10.79 -3.85
C VAL A 638 5.45 -9.33 -3.66
N THR A 639 4.50 -8.54 -3.24
CA THR A 639 4.66 -7.10 -3.06
C THR A 639 3.86 -6.57 -1.87
N PHE A 640 3.87 -5.26 -1.68
CA PHE A 640 3.09 -4.53 -0.71
C PHE A 640 2.17 -3.53 -1.44
N ASP A 641 1.15 -3.05 -0.76
CA ASP A 641 0.22 -2.06 -1.30
C ASP A 641 0.84 -0.65 -1.36
N GLU A 642 1.54 -0.26 -0.31
CA GLU A 642 2.21 1.04 -0.19
C GLU A 642 3.41 1.00 0.76
N GLY A 643 4.16 2.11 0.82
CA GLY A 643 5.29 2.27 1.73
C GLY A 643 4.89 2.52 3.18
N GLY A 644 3.60 2.77 3.47
CA GLY A 644 3.09 2.97 4.82
C GLY A 644 3.72 4.15 5.57
N GLY A 645 4.11 5.21 4.86
CA GLY A 645 4.79 6.37 5.45
C GLY A 645 6.25 6.12 5.86
N TYR A 646 6.79 4.93 5.62
CA TYR A 646 8.21 4.65 5.87
C TYR A 646 9.11 5.25 4.79
N TYR A 647 10.24 5.78 5.24
CA TYR A 647 11.26 6.40 4.40
C TYR A 647 11.79 5.43 3.34
N ASP A 648 12.06 5.99 2.17
CA ASP A 648 12.77 5.34 1.07
C ASP A 648 13.71 6.32 0.37
N SER A 649 14.89 5.85 -0.03
CA SER A 649 15.93 6.66 -0.67
C SER A 649 15.84 6.72 -2.20
N GLY A 650 14.93 5.93 -2.79
CA GLY A 650 14.83 5.76 -4.23
C GLY A 650 14.35 7.02 -4.98
N TYR A 651 14.65 7.06 -6.28
CA TYR A 651 14.12 8.07 -7.18
C TYR A 651 12.62 7.85 -7.38
N VAL A 652 11.81 8.87 -7.22
CA VAL A 652 10.37 8.85 -7.51
C VAL A 652 10.08 9.57 -8.81
N GLN A 653 9.38 8.91 -9.73
CA GLN A 653 8.88 9.47 -10.97
C GLN A 653 7.42 9.89 -10.79
N PRO A 654 7.07 11.17 -10.76
CA PRO A 654 5.67 11.55 -10.84
C PRO A 654 5.09 11.12 -12.19
N LEU A 655 4.00 10.36 -12.16
CA LEU A 655 3.32 9.89 -13.37
C LEU A 655 2.12 10.75 -13.74
N ASP A 656 1.38 11.20 -12.75
CA ASP A 656 0.20 12.07 -12.84
C ASP A 656 -0.08 12.73 -11.48
N PHE A 657 -1.30 13.19 -11.23
CA PHE A 657 -1.69 13.81 -9.97
C PHE A 657 -1.56 12.88 -8.76
N PHE A 658 -1.78 11.58 -8.97
CA PHE A 658 -1.82 10.57 -7.90
C PHE A 658 -0.43 10.11 -7.43
N GLY A 659 0.61 10.42 -8.13
CA GLY A 659 1.99 10.03 -7.80
C GLY A 659 2.63 9.32 -9.00
N ASP A 660 3.64 8.47 -8.82
CA ASP A 660 3.96 7.48 -7.80
C ASP A 660 4.55 8.03 -6.50
N GLY A 661 4.57 7.15 -5.49
CA GLY A 661 5.24 7.37 -4.23
C GLY A 661 6.54 6.56 -4.05
N THR A 662 6.86 6.26 -2.81
CA THR A 662 8.06 5.51 -2.43
C THR A 662 8.12 4.13 -3.07
N ARG A 663 9.35 3.61 -3.21
CA ARG A 663 9.52 2.21 -3.59
C ARG A 663 8.96 1.28 -2.52
N ILE A 664 8.42 0.17 -3.00
CA ILE A 664 7.96 -0.95 -2.21
C ILE A 664 8.64 -2.24 -2.70
N PRO A 665 8.79 -3.28 -1.88
CA PRO A 665 9.40 -4.53 -2.34
C PRO A 665 8.58 -5.22 -3.43
N LEU A 666 9.27 -5.74 -4.45
CA LEU A 666 8.69 -6.70 -5.40
C LEU A 666 9.64 -7.87 -5.56
N ILE A 667 9.17 -9.08 -5.28
CA ILE A 667 9.88 -10.34 -5.53
C ILE A 667 9.05 -11.18 -6.49
N VAL A 668 9.72 -11.78 -7.49
CA VAL A 668 9.07 -12.65 -8.47
C VAL A 668 9.59 -14.06 -8.32
N VAL A 669 8.73 -14.96 -7.86
CA VAL A 669 9.05 -16.39 -7.64
C VAL A 669 8.49 -17.22 -8.79
N SER A 670 9.38 -17.75 -9.61
CA SER A 670 9.03 -18.52 -10.80
C SER A 670 10.21 -19.43 -11.21
N PRO A 671 9.98 -20.57 -11.85
CA PRO A 671 11.07 -21.34 -12.45
C PRO A 671 11.75 -20.57 -13.60
N TYR A 672 11.15 -19.50 -14.11
CA TYR A 672 11.69 -18.63 -15.14
C TYR A 672 12.30 -17.34 -14.59
N ALA A 673 12.14 -17.06 -13.31
CA ALA A 673 12.79 -15.91 -12.69
C ALA A 673 14.30 -16.15 -12.58
N THR A 674 15.10 -15.19 -12.99
CA THR A 674 16.56 -15.32 -12.94
C THR A 674 17.05 -15.21 -11.50
N GLY A 675 17.64 -16.27 -10.95
CA GLY A 675 18.05 -16.32 -9.54
C GLY A 675 19.03 -15.21 -9.17
N GLY A 676 18.63 -14.41 -8.20
CA GLY A 676 19.40 -13.27 -7.69
C GLY A 676 19.45 -12.06 -8.62
N LEU A 677 18.65 -12.02 -9.68
CA LEU A 677 18.51 -10.83 -10.53
C LEU A 677 17.85 -9.69 -9.74
N VAL A 678 18.39 -8.49 -9.88
CA VAL A 678 17.74 -7.25 -9.43
C VAL A 678 17.44 -6.39 -10.65
N SER A 679 16.15 -6.19 -10.94
CA SER A 679 15.71 -5.25 -11.97
C SER A 679 15.72 -3.83 -11.44
N HIS A 680 16.23 -2.90 -12.27
CA HIS A 680 16.25 -1.47 -11.99
C HIS A 680 15.27 -0.69 -12.88
N GLU A 681 14.46 -1.38 -13.69
CA GLU A 681 13.47 -0.73 -14.52
C GLU A 681 12.34 -0.14 -13.67
N TYR A 682 12.01 1.12 -13.93
CA TYR A 682 10.94 1.82 -13.21
C TYR A 682 9.60 1.12 -13.42
N SER A 683 8.93 0.80 -12.34
CA SER A 683 7.68 0.02 -12.34
C SER A 683 6.82 0.38 -11.13
N ASP A 684 5.53 0.08 -11.21
CA ASP A 684 4.56 0.25 -10.13
C ASP A 684 3.53 -0.91 -10.14
N HIS A 685 2.48 -0.82 -9.34
CA HIS A 685 1.42 -1.84 -9.32
C HIS A 685 0.81 -2.10 -10.69
N VAL A 686 0.64 -1.05 -11.52
CA VAL A 686 0.03 -1.17 -12.85
C VAL A 686 0.96 -1.93 -13.83
N SER A 687 2.24 -2.02 -13.51
CA SER A 687 3.18 -2.88 -14.25
C SER A 687 2.79 -4.36 -14.19
N ILE A 688 2.12 -4.79 -13.12
CA ILE A 688 1.59 -6.16 -13.02
C ILE A 688 0.41 -6.35 -14.00
N LEU A 689 -0.44 -5.34 -14.17
CA LEU A 689 -1.49 -5.38 -15.19
C LEU A 689 -0.86 -5.48 -16.59
N LYS A 690 0.14 -4.66 -16.89
CA LYS A 690 0.89 -4.71 -18.15
C LYS A 690 1.52 -6.09 -18.40
N PHE A 691 2.01 -6.75 -17.34
CA PHE A 691 2.51 -8.12 -17.45
C PHE A 691 1.39 -9.08 -17.88
N ILE A 692 0.24 -9.03 -17.21
CA ILE A 692 -0.93 -9.86 -17.52
C ILE A 692 -1.40 -9.60 -18.96
N GLU A 693 -1.58 -8.34 -19.32
CA GLU A 693 -2.01 -7.93 -20.66
C GLU A 693 -1.05 -8.40 -21.75
N ARG A 694 0.24 -8.16 -21.58
CA ARG A 694 1.25 -8.65 -22.52
C ARG A 694 1.25 -10.17 -22.62
N ASN A 695 1.10 -10.87 -21.50
CA ASN A 695 1.12 -12.33 -21.48
C ASN A 695 -0.08 -12.94 -22.20
N TRP A 696 -1.28 -12.40 -22.05
CA TRP A 696 -2.49 -12.89 -22.70
C TRP A 696 -2.93 -12.08 -23.93
N LYS A 697 -2.14 -11.10 -24.37
CA LYS A 697 -2.43 -10.21 -25.50
C LYS A 697 -3.73 -9.41 -25.31
N LEU A 698 -3.96 -8.95 -24.11
CA LEU A 698 -5.09 -8.08 -23.80
C LEU A 698 -4.78 -6.62 -24.20
N PRO A 699 -5.79 -5.81 -24.48
CA PRO A 699 -5.62 -4.36 -24.55
C PRO A 699 -5.44 -3.80 -23.14
N PRO A 700 -5.01 -2.54 -23.00
CA PRO A 700 -5.11 -1.82 -21.74
C PRO A 700 -6.55 -1.74 -21.21
N VAL A 701 -6.72 -1.73 -19.89
CA VAL A 701 -8.02 -1.74 -19.19
C VAL A 701 -8.94 -0.62 -19.72
N THR A 702 -8.40 0.57 -19.89
CA THR A 702 -9.10 1.70 -20.53
C THR A 702 -8.12 2.53 -21.36
N ASN A 703 -8.65 3.45 -22.19
CA ASN A 703 -7.81 4.42 -22.91
C ASN A 703 -7.10 5.42 -21.98
N ARG A 704 -7.45 5.45 -20.72
CA ARG A 704 -6.98 6.40 -19.73
C ARG A 704 -6.11 5.76 -18.66
N SER A 705 -6.20 4.47 -18.45
CA SER A 705 -5.43 3.74 -17.44
C SER A 705 -3.91 3.83 -17.67
N ARG A 706 -3.11 3.71 -16.60
CA ARG A 706 -1.64 3.86 -16.65
C ARG A 706 -0.92 2.75 -17.41
N ASP A 707 -1.55 1.61 -17.61
CA ASP A 707 -1.06 0.51 -18.46
C ASP A 707 -0.80 0.92 -19.91
N ASN A 708 -1.37 2.07 -20.35
CA ASN A 708 -1.03 2.71 -21.62
C ASN A 708 0.35 3.40 -21.62
N PHE A 709 0.99 3.61 -20.47
CA PHE A 709 2.32 4.22 -20.46
C PHE A 709 3.36 3.31 -21.15
N PRO A 710 4.35 3.90 -21.86
CA PRO A 710 5.40 3.12 -22.49
C PRO A 710 6.28 2.42 -21.46
N ASN A 711 6.96 1.36 -21.88
CA ASN A 711 8.03 0.79 -21.07
C ASN A 711 9.17 1.81 -20.92
N PRO A 712 9.88 1.83 -19.77
CA PRO A 712 10.94 2.77 -19.53
C PRO A 712 12.13 2.54 -20.45
N PHE A 713 12.79 3.62 -20.81
CA PHE A 713 14.08 3.60 -21.48
C PHE A 713 15.07 4.40 -20.64
N SER A 714 16.02 3.73 -20.02
CA SER A 714 17.01 4.33 -19.13
C SER A 714 18.44 4.15 -19.66
N LEU A 715 19.37 4.96 -19.17
CA LEU A 715 20.78 4.82 -19.50
C LEU A 715 21.47 3.85 -18.52
N PRO A 716 22.45 3.05 -18.98
CA PRO A 716 23.19 2.15 -18.10
C PRO A 716 23.89 2.83 -16.90
N ILE A 717 24.22 4.12 -17.05
CA ILE A 717 24.84 4.92 -15.98
C ILE A 717 23.82 5.49 -14.98
N ASN A 718 22.54 5.42 -15.30
CA ASN A 718 21.41 5.80 -14.45
C ASN A 718 20.21 4.92 -14.80
N PRO A 719 20.20 3.66 -14.40
CA PRO A 719 19.15 2.72 -14.79
C PRO A 719 17.81 2.99 -14.12
N TYR A 720 17.80 3.74 -13.02
CA TYR A 720 16.61 4.02 -12.21
C TYR A 720 15.70 5.10 -12.80
N VAL A 721 16.21 5.93 -13.72
CA VAL A 721 15.52 7.12 -14.21
C VAL A 721 15.16 6.95 -15.69
N PRO A 722 13.88 6.82 -16.03
CA PRO A 722 13.44 6.78 -17.43
C PRO A 722 13.70 8.10 -18.15
N LEU A 723 14.25 8.03 -19.36
CA LEU A 723 14.39 9.19 -20.24
C LEU A 723 13.09 9.59 -20.93
N ASN A 724 12.16 8.64 -21.04
CA ASN A 724 10.86 8.79 -21.67
C ASN A 724 9.70 8.90 -20.67
N SER A 725 9.97 9.43 -19.47
CA SER A 725 8.97 9.69 -18.43
C SER A 725 7.78 10.52 -18.96
N PRO A 726 6.52 10.16 -18.60
CA PRO A 726 6.13 9.05 -17.71
C PRO A 726 6.20 7.68 -18.40
N ALA A 727 6.75 6.69 -17.71
CA ALA A 727 6.92 5.34 -18.24
C ALA A 727 7.00 4.31 -17.10
N ILE A 728 6.36 3.15 -17.27
CA ILE A 728 6.40 2.02 -16.33
C ILE A 728 6.66 0.72 -17.09
N SER A 729 7.46 -0.18 -16.49
CA SER A 729 7.82 -1.48 -17.07
C SER A 729 6.62 -2.44 -17.17
N ASP A 730 6.75 -3.45 -18.01
CA ASP A 730 5.84 -4.60 -18.05
C ASP A 730 6.39 -5.83 -17.32
N LEU A 731 7.47 -5.68 -16.55
CA LEU A 731 8.11 -6.69 -15.70
C LEU A 731 8.63 -7.95 -16.41
N PHE A 732 8.66 -7.97 -17.74
CA PHE A 732 9.21 -9.12 -18.49
C PHE A 732 10.73 -9.27 -18.35
N ASP A 733 11.43 -8.21 -17.98
CA ASP A 733 12.86 -8.20 -17.70
C ASP A 733 13.25 -9.05 -16.48
N LEU A 734 12.31 -9.33 -15.56
CA LEU A 734 12.50 -10.21 -14.40
C LEU A 734 12.57 -11.71 -14.76
N PHE A 735 12.31 -12.06 -16.03
CA PHE A 735 12.22 -13.44 -16.49
C PHE A 735 13.23 -13.76 -17.59
N ASP A 736 13.74 -15.00 -17.57
CA ASP A 736 14.46 -15.60 -18.68
C ASP A 736 13.61 -16.71 -19.31
N PHE A 737 12.93 -16.40 -20.39
CA PHE A 737 12.15 -17.35 -21.17
C PHE A 737 12.95 -18.05 -22.26
N GLY A 738 14.24 -17.74 -22.43
CA GLY A 738 15.15 -18.27 -23.43
C GLY A 738 16.12 -19.30 -22.90
N GLN A 739 15.85 -20.56 -23.09
CA GLN A 739 16.81 -21.67 -23.17
C GLN A 739 17.70 -22.01 -21.96
N HIS A 740 17.29 -21.81 -20.72
CA HIS A 740 18.00 -22.47 -19.62
C HIS A 740 17.04 -23.27 -18.75
N SER A 741 17.05 -24.60 -18.98
CA SER A 741 16.60 -25.55 -17.98
C SER A 741 17.56 -25.49 -16.79
N PHE A 742 17.33 -24.59 -15.85
CA PHE A 742 17.99 -24.66 -14.56
C PHE A 742 17.43 -25.86 -13.83
N GLY A 743 18.32 -26.78 -13.50
CA GLY A 743 17.96 -27.95 -12.68
C GLY A 743 17.35 -27.44 -11.38
N VAL A 744 16.08 -27.74 -11.20
CA VAL A 744 15.33 -27.50 -9.96
C VAL A 744 16.18 -28.03 -8.80
N PRO A 745 16.53 -27.23 -7.77
CA PRO A 745 16.99 -27.80 -6.52
C PRO A 745 15.82 -28.63 -5.97
N GLY A 746 15.94 -29.93 -6.05
CA GLY A 746 14.96 -30.83 -5.43
C GLY A 746 14.89 -30.54 -3.92
N PRO A 747 13.77 -30.83 -3.26
CA PRO A 747 13.62 -30.60 -1.84
C PRO A 747 14.79 -31.25 -1.10
N GLU A 748 15.48 -30.47 -0.26
CA GLU A 748 16.55 -30.97 0.58
C GLU A 748 16.02 -32.15 1.38
N LYS A 749 16.53 -33.34 1.07
CA LYS A 749 16.26 -34.52 1.91
C LYS A 749 16.92 -34.24 3.24
N GLY A 750 16.12 -34.04 4.26
CA GLY A 750 16.57 -33.80 5.62
C GLY A 750 17.66 -34.80 6.04
N ARG A 751 18.70 -34.26 6.59
CA ARG A 751 19.68 -34.96 7.44
C ARG A 751 19.40 -34.65 8.90
#